data_c85debcff61021ceae16e52f40625b04
#
_entry.id   c85debcff61021ceae16e52f40625b04
#
_cell.length_a   1.000
_cell.length_b   1.000
_cell.length_c   1.000
_cell.angle_alpha   90.00
_cell.angle_beta   90.00
_cell.angle_gamma   90.00
#
_symmetry.space_group_name_H-M   'P 1'
#
loop_
_entity.id
_entity.type
_entity.pdbx_description
1 polymer ?
#
loop_
_entity_poly.entity_id
_entity_poly.type
_entity_poly.pdbx_seq_one_letter_code
_entity_poly.pdbx_strand_id
1 'polypeptide(L)'
;MQFINILMLFGLLAIAIPIIIQILTRKNVRKLVWGAWMFLDQTVKKRKRKMLLEDILLLACRCLALGLLALAFARPFVRPDSPVPWAVVMPILLAGIVAMGISVALWRYPKWRLRMMIAGAVLFALAIASIVFERQLNLKRFGSGANKDVILVIDGSASMSMVHDGKSNFERGVEEAKKYVEQAPRNTSFAVVIGGPVPQVQNPVPISDRRVILNTLDRIRPSNGTMQIGPTLTASAVTLAAGHNAVKQIVIVGDGQSVGWQLDDVNRWKNVKRVFESLKLNPIVTWRTLPLPTSIRNLAIGSISPSREVVGTDREVEIAVTLVNAGTESVTPKGLTLEVEGKKMSAPGVRQLEPGASDTFTFRHRFAKAGGAVVTAHVDAQDELPADDKASYAIPVIGSLKTLIVDGDPLSSFLSRASTYVSLALRPELVKAAEANAPAPAEGDANRFLLETTVEDLVTAGNRESFGSFAAVILMNVRTLPERTFSTLAHYVSCGGGLFVMPGLSTDMKAFNSWTQDGAPVLPATLGKWRENKSPLDTGSFRGCLSRFAVGGDLGAAAPTQVNEFGNWSSNAVAVAKLADGSPFILSQTFGRGSVYLSAANFDVQSGLVAKRSFVPMMHELANALARPVAVSLNTPPSEGINLLLSSGIATGSGAGEPGVIGYYYPKPHFEGKPISRVDPRVNFNWGNDSPMKGFPSDNFSVRWRGAITFPEKGTWELWWGADDRFAMKIDGREIRRNERYRFEAGKPYSFYGEFEEDWGGAGVSIGWKLKGGEKRIEGSVPSSAFSTQVAGGEGAGTVVEVTDPHGETFYGEIYSADAGLFLRITRSVVPGVYTITSVPDFLRVPLAGATTDDGTVFFSVSSDVGESTMEAVTPDQLAWLSSYVMVTTAIKEEDVIKAIGGQGFGKEVWRVLAFIAFLFLVAEPAISRWIARNRRTGDILDTEGSWIRT
;
A
#
# COMPACT_ATOMS: atom_id res chain seq x y z
N MET A 1 25.51 15.80 -22.03
CA MET A 1 25.51 16.90 -21.05
C MET A 1 24.07 17.25 -20.71
N GLN A 2 23.73 17.42 -19.44
CA GLN A 2 22.39 17.83 -18.98
C GLN A 2 22.53 19.09 -18.13
N PHE A 3 21.47 19.92 -18.07
CA PHE A 3 21.45 21.10 -17.22
C PHE A 3 20.42 20.88 -16.10
N ILE A 4 20.82 21.14 -14.86
CA ILE A 4 19.91 20.99 -13.72
C ILE A 4 18.85 22.09 -13.75
N ASN A 5 19.26 23.33 -14.07
CA ASN A 5 18.39 24.49 -14.14
C ASN A 5 18.32 25.02 -15.57
N ILE A 6 17.56 24.38 -16.43
CA ILE A 6 17.49 24.69 -17.86
C ILE A 6 17.01 26.14 -18.13
N LEU A 7 16.12 26.66 -17.27
CA LEU A 7 15.60 28.01 -17.34
C LEU A 7 16.70 29.08 -17.19
N MET A 8 17.78 28.77 -16.46
CA MET A 8 18.90 29.73 -16.29
C MET A 8 19.75 29.94 -17.56
N LEU A 9 19.57 29.08 -18.58
CA LEU A 9 20.17 29.31 -19.90
C LEU A 9 19.63 30.56 -20.59
N PHE A 10 18.42 31.01 -20.27
CA PHE A 10 17.93 32.32 -20.75
C PHE A 10 18.79 33.47 -20.26
N GLY A 11 19.54 33.31 -19.16
CA GLY A 11 20.54 34.26 -18.70
C GLY A 11 21.65 34.55 -19.73
N LEU A 12 21.89 33.67 -20.73
CA LEU A 12 22.83 33.94 -21.84
C LEU A 12 22.38 35.10 -22.70
N LEU A 13 21.09 35.43 -22.75
CA LEU A 13 20.59 36.61 -23.46
C LEU A 13 21.12 37.90 -22.83
N ALA A 14 21.52 37.90 -21.57
CA ALA A 14 22.15 39.04 -20.91
C ALA A 14 23.50 39.47 -21.57
N ILE A 15 24.14 38.56 -22.32
CA ILE A 15 25.35 38.89 -23.11
C ILE A 15 25.06 39.98 -24.15
N ALA A 16 23.83 40.05 -24.67
CA ALA A 16 23.43 41.07 -25.63
C ALA A 16 23.43 42.49 -25.01
N ILE A 17 23.18 42.63 -23.69
CA ILE A 17 23.08 43.92 -23.01
C ILE A 17 24.38 44.76 -23.16
N PRO A 18 25.58 44.28 -22.78
CA PRO A 18 26.82 45.04 -22.99
C PRO A 18 27.08 45.37 -24.46
N ILE A 19 26.75 44.47 -25.38
CA ILE A 19 26.93 44.68 -26.82
C ILE A 19 26.00 45.77 -27.34
N ILE A 20 24.72 45.75 -26.95
CA ILE A 20 23.73 46.77 -27.32
C ILE A 20 24.12 48.13 -26.75
N ILE A 21 24.51 48.19 -25.46
CA ILE A 21 25.00 49.44 -24.84
C ILE A 21 26.21 50.00 -25.61
N GLN A 22 27.16 49.15 -25.98
CA GLN A 22 28.35 49.56 -26.75
C GLN A 22 27.99 50.07 -28.14
N ILE A 23 26.96 49.56 -28.79
CA ILE A 23 26.48 50.03 -30.10
C ILE A 23 25.76 51.37 -29.94
N LEU A 24 24.90 51.52 -28.90
CA LEU A 24 24.10 52.73 -28.67
C LEU A 24 24.95 53.93 -28.18
N THR A 25 25.97 53.68 -27.36
CA THR A 25 26.81 54.74 -26.75
C THR A 25 27.85 55.32 -27.72
N ARG A 26 28.01 54.77 -28.94
CA ARG A 26 28.89 55.32 -29.97
C ARG A 26 28.29 56.58 -30.51
N LYS A 27 28.73 57.75 -29.97
CA LYS A 27 28.42 59.09 -30.52
C LYS A 27 28.94 59.27 -31.95
N ASN A 28 28.08 59.69 -32.86
CA ASN A 28 28.45 60.12 -34.16
C ASN A 28 29.09 61.51 -33.99
N VAL A 29 30.45 61.60 -34.02
CA VAL A 29 31.17 62.85 -34.01
C VAL A 29 31.12 63.37 -35.42
N ARG A 30 30.56 64.57 -35.63
CA ARG A 30 30.63 65.28 -36.92
C ARG A 30 32.11 65.61 -37.23
N LYS A 31 32.55 65.18 -38.37
CA LYS A 31 33.89 65.49 -38.83
C LYS A 31 33.95 67.00 -39.28
N LEU A 32 34.66 67.83 -38.53
CA LEU A 32 35.03 69.11 -38.91
C LEU A 32 36.34 68.98 -39.69
N VAL A 33 36.35 69.47 -40.98
CA VAL A 33 37.57 69.49 -41.87
C VAL A 33 38.31 70.71 -41.50
N TRP A 34 39.51 70.60 -40.93
CA TRP A 34 40.39 71.66 -40.55
C TRP A 34 41.76 71.52 -41.30
N GLY A 35 42.30 72.52 -41.83
CA GLY A 35 43.45 72.42 -42.70
C GLY A 35 44.74 71.85 -42.13
N ALA A 36 44.93 71.88 -40.78
CA ALA A 36 46.06 71.24 -40.07
C ALA A 36 45.91 69.74 -39.81
N TRP A 37 44.85 69.08 -40.27
CA TRP A 37 44.54 67.65 -40.06
C TRP A 37 45.65 66.71 -40.60
N MET A 38 46.38 67.10 -41.63
CA MET A 38 47.36 66.24 -42.29
C MET A 38 48.56 65.87 -41.39
N PHE A 39 48.96 66.73 -40.46
CA PHE A 39 50.04 66.46 -39.50
C PHE A 39 49.63 65.66 -38.29
N LEU A 40 48.35 65.70 -37.88
CA LEU A 40 47.84 65.05 -36.79
C LEU A 40 47.26 63.60 -37.10
N ASP A 41 47.09 63.34 -38.42
CA ASP A 41 46.37 62.07 -38.84
C ASP A 41 47.11 60.82 -38.42
N GLN A 42 48.41 60.75 -38.35
CA GLN A 42 49.16 59.55 -37.96
C GLN A 42 49.10 59.32 -36.45
N THR A 43 49.15 60.34 -35.63
CA THR A 43 49.09 60.25 -34.16
C THR A 43 47.66 59.90 -33.69
N VAL A 44 46.67 60.51 -34.30
CA VAL A 44 45.27 60.26 -34.05
C VAL A 44 44.88 58.81 -34.46
N LYS A 45 45.44 58.32 -35.60
CA LYS A 45 45.20 56.93 -36.02
C LYS A 45 45.81 55.93 -35.07
N LYS A 46 46.97 56.12 -34.48
CA LYS A 46 47.58 55.24 -33.47
C LYS A 46 46.77 55.26 -32.14
N ARG A 47 46.39 56.41 -31.63
CA ARG A 47 45.61 56.61 -30.39
C ARG A 47 44.22 56.00 -30.55
N LYS A 48 43.59 56.22 -31.68
CA LYS A 48 42.25 55.61 -31.94
C LYS A 48 42.30 54.10 -32.03
N ARG A 49 43.38 53.51 -32.57
CA ARG A 49 43.57 52.05 -32.58
C ARG A 49 43.74 51.47 -31.14
N LYS A 50 44.52 52.15 -30.29
CA LYS A 50 44.71 51.71 -28.87
C LYS A 50 43.41 51.77 -28.05
N MET A 51 42.66 52.90 -28.15
CA MET A 51 41.38 53.09 -27.52
C MET A 51 40.36 52.01 -27.94
N LEU A 52 40.30 51.64 -29.19
CA LEU A 52 39.41 50.66 -29.72
C LEU A 52 39.73 49.23 -29.18
N LEU A 53 40.99 48.91 -29.02
CA LEU A 53 41.45 47.66 -28.47
C LEU A 53 41.09 47.52 -26.96
N GLU A 54 41.29 48.63 -26.22
CA GLU A 54 40.94 48.75 -24.84
C GLU A 54 39.43 48.55 -24.61
N ASP A 55 38.58 49.18 -25.44
CA ASP A 55 37.12 49.04 -25.35
C ASP A 55 36.65 47.64 -25.75
N ILE A 56 37.29 46.99 -26.73
CA ILE A 56 37.00 45.59 -27.10
C ILE A 56 37.36 44.65 -25.96
N LEU A 57 38.51 44.85 -25.31
CA LEU A 57 38.93 43.97 -24.21
C LEU A 57 37.95 44.04 -23.02
N LEU A 58 37.52 45.25 -22.65
CA LEU A 58 36.52 45.46 -21.59
C LEU A 58 35.18 44.85 -21.98
N LEU A 59 34.73 45.02 -23.23
CA LEU A 59 33.50 44.39 -23.71
C LEU A 59 33.58 42.87 -23.65
N ALA A 60 34.69 42.27 -24.05
CA ALA A 60 34.92 40.84 -24.00
C ALA A 60 34.86 40.32 -22.56
N CYS A 61 35.52 41.00 -21.61
CA CYS A 61 35.47 40.62 -20.18
C CYS A 61 34.05 40.62 -19.63
N ARG A 62 33.24 41.64 -19.92
CA ARG A 62 31.84 41.75 -19.48
C ARG A 62 30.98 40.65 -20.06
N CYS A 63 31.05 40.39 -21.34
CA CYS A 63 30.29 39.35 -22.03
C CYS A 63 30.66 37.96 -21.52
N LEU A 64 31.96 37.69 -21.31
CA LEU A 64 32.43 36.41 -20.78
C LEU A 64 31.99 36.21 -19.32
N ALA A 65 32.12 37.24 -18.47
CA ALA A 65 31.68 37.16 -17.08
C ALA A 65 30.19 36.82 -16.98
N LEU A 66 29.32 37.54 -17.71
CA LEU A 66 27.86 37.27 -17.72
C LEU A 66 27.51 35.90 -18.29
N GLY A 67 28.15 35.51 -19.38
CA GLY A 67 27.88 34.22 -20.01
C GLY A 67 28.33 33.05 -19.17
N LEU A 68 29.50 33.11 -18.56
CA LEU A 68 29.99 32.07 -17.65
C LEU A 68 29.16 31.99 -16.35
N LEU A 69 28.68 33.12 -15.84
CA LEU A 69 27.81 33.18 -14.69
C LEU A 69 26.45 32.51 -14.98
N ALA A 70 25.84 32.84 -16.12
CA ALA A 70 24.60 32.21 -16.57
C ALA A 70 24.76 30.67 -16.73
N LEU A 71 25.88 30.24 -17.32
CA LEU A 71 26.19 28.81 -17.44
C LEU A 71 26.44 28.18 -16.07
N ALA A 72 27.08 28.87 -15.13
CA ALA A 72 27.30 28.36 -13.78
C ALA A 72 25.96 28.15 -13.03
N PHE A 73 25.02 29.11 -13.14
CA PHE A 73 23.67 28.97 -12.54
C PHE A 73 22.81 27.88 -13.20
N ALA A 74 23.02 27.62 -14.51
CA ALA A 74 22.38 26.51 -15.20
C ALA A 74 22.88 25.14 -14.71
N ARG A 75 23.96 25.07 -13.91
CA ARG A 75 24.56 23.87 -13.32
C ARG A 75 24.70 22.72 -14.32
N PRO A 76 25.62 22.85 -15.31
CA PRO A 76 25.85 21.79 -16.28
C PRO A 76 26.43 20.53 -15.62
N PHE A 77 25.81 19.39 -15.96
CA PHE A 77 26.17 18.06 -15.51
C PHE A 77 26.69 17.22 -16.67
N VAL A 78 27.82 16.60 -16.51
CA VAL A 78 28.48 15.77 -17.52
C VAL A 78 28.47 14.32 -17.07
N ARG A 79 27.85 13.42 -17.87
CA ARG A 79 27.89 11.97 -17.62
C ARG A 79 29.32 11.42 -17.77
N PRO A 80 29.67 10.34 -17.05
CA PRO A 80 31.03 9.76 -17.11
C PRO A 80 31.40 9.29 -18.51
N ASP A 81 30.43 8.76 -19.26
CA ASP A 81 30.63 8.20 -20.61
C ASP A 81 30.74 9.28 -21.69
N SER A 82 30.63 10.56 -21.32
CA SER A 82 30.75 11.62 -22.29
C SER A 82 32.17 11.65 -22.89
N PRO A 83 32.33 11.53 -24.21
CA PRO A 83 33.64 11.65 -24.86
C PRO A 83 34.21 13.06 -24.79
N VAL A 84 33.41 14.07 -24.43
CA VAL A 84 33.74 15.51 -24.49
C VAL A 84 34.17 16.03 -23.11
N PRO A 85 35.33 16.72 -22.98
CA PRO A 85 35.77 17.36 -21.73
C PRO A 85 35.09 18.73 -21.53
N TRP A 86 33.79 18.71 -21.20
CA TRP A 86 32.93 19.90 -21.14
C TRP A 86 33.41 21.02 -20.22
N ALA A 87 34.17 20.70 -19.17
CA ALA A 87 34.75 21.69 -18.26
C ALA A 87 35.71 22.69 -19.00
N VAL A 88 36.37 22.18 -20.05
CA VAL A 88 37.31 22.94 -20.85
C VAL A 88 36.63 23.48 -22.13
N VAL A 89 35.83 22.65 -22.78
CA VAL A 89 35.16 22.98 -24.04
C VAL A 89 34.17 24.14 -23.89
N MET A 90 33.38 24.16 -22.80
CA MET A 90 32.34 25.17 -22.59
C MET A 90 32.88 26.62 -22.50
N PRO A 91 33.91 26.91 -21.67
CA PRO A 91 34.49 28.27 -21.62
C PRO A 91 35.07 28.68 -22.95
N ILE A 92 35.74 27.76 -23.67
CA ILE A 92 36.35 28.04 -24.98
C ILE A 92 35.27 28.33 -26.04
N LEU A 93 34.21 27.52 -26.08
CA LEU A 93 33.08 27.79 -26.99
C LEU A 93 32.40 29.12 -26.71
N LEU A 94 32.17 29.44 -25.42
CA LEU A 94 31.58 30.72 -25.03
C LEU A 94 32.48 31.89 -25.48
N ALA A 95 33.80 31.77 -25.29
CA ALA A 95 34.75 32.77 -25.74
C ALA A 95 34.72 32.96 -27.28
N GLY A 96 34.59 31.84 -28.02
CA GLY A 96 34.42 31.87 -29.48
C GLY A 96 33.14 32.61 -29.91
N ILE A 97 32.01 32.30 -29.26
CA ILE A 97 30.73 32.98 -29.52
C ILE A 97 30.81 34.47 -29.20
N VAL A 98 31.42 34.85 -28.07
CA VAL A 98 31.64 36.26 -27.69
C VAL A 98 32.52 36.99 -28.71
N ALA A 99 33.61 36.35 -29.17
CA ALA A 99 34.48 36.92 -30.20
C ALA A 99 33.72 37.15 -31.52
N MET A 100 32.87 36.18 -31.92
CA MET A 100 32.00 36.34 -33.10
C MET A 100 30.95 37.44 -32.90
N GLY A 101 30.31 37.55 -31.73
CA GLY A 101 29.38 38.62 -31.39
C GLY A 101 30.03 40.00 -31.43
N ILE A 102 31.25 40.13 -30.89
CA ILE A 102 32.03 41.37 -30.95
C ILE A 102 32.41 41.71 -32.39
N SER A 103 32.66 40.73 -33.27
CA SER A 103 32.94 40.97 -34.69
C SER A 103 31.77 41.67 -35.40
N VAL A 104 30.53 41.33 -35.01
CA VAL A 104 29.31 41.99 -35.52
C VAL A 104 29.25 43.44 -35.06
N ALA A 105 29.57 43.70 -33.80
CA ALA A 105 29.62 45.07 -33.26
C ALA A 105 30.69 45.95 -33.93
N LEU A 106 31.72 45.32 -34.53
CA LEU A 106 32.82 46.00 -35.23
C LEU A 106 32.58 46.16 -36.75
N TRP A 107 31.33 46.10 -37.21
CA TRP A 107 30.98 46.21 -38.64
C TRP A 107 31.68 47.38 -39.41
N ARG A 108 31.87 48.52 -38.76
CA ARG A 108 32.52 49.70 -39.31
C ARG A 108 34.07 49.66 -39.36
N TYR A 109 34.68 48.58 -38.79
CA TYR A 109 36.13 48.43 -38.71
C TYR A 109 36.57 47.08 -39.33
N PRO A 110 36.69 46.98 -40.66
CA PRO A 110 36.85 45.69 -41.33
C PRO A 110 38.12 44.94 -40.92
N LYS A 111 39.22 45.58 -40.60
CA LYS A 111 40.47 44.96 -40.14
C LYS A 111 40.30 44.31 -38.74
N TRP A 112 39.60 44.98 -37.84
CA TRP A 112 39.32 44.45 -36.47
C TRP A 112 38.21 43.44 -36.48
N ARG A 113 37.21 43.57 -37.32
CA ARG A 113 36.19 42.59 -37.59
C ARG A 113 36.81 41.26 -38.03
N LEU A 114 37.70 41.31 -39.06
CA LEU A 114 38.41 40.14 -39.56
C LEU A 114 39.24 39.46 -38.44
N ARG A 115 39.97 40.22 -37.62
CA ARG A 115 40.74 39.67 -36.48
C ARG A 115 39.87 38.98 -35.46
N MET A 116 38.71 39.54 -35.10
CA MET A 116 37.78 38.91 -34.15
C MET A 116 37.12 37.69 -34.77
N MET A 117 36.81 37.68 -36.05
CA MET A 117 36.35 36.49 -36.75
C MET A 117 37.39 35.37 -36.73
N ILE A 118 38.64 35.68 -37.02
CA ILE A 118 39.76 34.71 -36.97
C ILE A 118 39.95 34.23 -35.54
N ALA A 119 39.94 35.10 -34.55
CA ALA A 119 40.03 34.71 -33.13
C ALA A 119 38.89 33.77 -32.75
N GLY A 120 37.66 34.04 -33.15
CA GLY A 120 36.52 33.16 -32.93
C GLY A 120 36.70 31.81 -33.60
N ALA A 121 37.12 31.77 -34.87
CA ALA A 121 37.38 30.51 -35.59
C ALA A 121 38.51 29.69 -34.94
N VAL A 122 39.59 30.34 -34.48
CA VAL A 122 40.68 29.66 -33.74
C VAL A 122 40.17 29.07 -32.43
N LEU A 123 39.31 29.79 -31.68
CA LEU A 123 38.71 29.28 -30.45
C LEU A 123 37.78 28.07 -30.71
N PHE A 124 36.99 28.10 -31.79
CA PHE A 124 36.20 26.94 -32.18
C PHE A 124 37.10 25.76 -32.59
N ALA A 125 38.18 26.00 -33.33
CA ALA A 125 39.16 24.97 -33.67
C ALA A 125 39.84 24.38 -32.42
N LEU A 126 40.17 25.21 -31.42
CA LEU A 126 40.72 24.76 -30.13
C LEU A 126 39.70 23.95 -29.33
N ALA A 127 38.43 24.30 -29.38
CA ALA A 127 37.37 23.50 -28.76
C ALA A 127 37.28 22.10 -29.39
N ILE A 128 37.34 22.02 -30.73
CA ILE A 128 37.36 20.74 -31.46
C ILE A 128 38.64 19.97 -31.13
N ALA A 129 39.80 20.59 -31.14
CA ALA A 129 41.07 19.98 -30.80
C ALA A 129 41.08 19.41 -29.36
N SER A 130 40.48 20.12 -28.39
CA SER A 130 40.37 19.62 -27.01
C SER A 130 39.49 18.39 -26.89
N ILE A 131 38.57 18.16 -27.83
CA ILE A 131 37.78 16.90 -27.92
C ILE A 131 38.63 15.79 -28.53
N VAL A 132 39.33 16.07 -29.62
CA VAL A 132 40.12 15.04 -30.35
C VAL A 132 41.32 14.57 -29.51
N PHE A 133 42.02 15.50 -28.85
CA PHE A 133 43.19 15.17 -28.02
C PHE A 133 42.88 14.89 -26.56
N GLU A 134 41.61 14.67 -26.22
CA GLU A 134 41.15 14.39 -24.83
C GLU A 134 41.91 13.21 -24.19
N ARG A 135 42.10 12.10 -24.91
CA ARG A 135 42.81 10.91 -24.42
C ARG A 135 44.27 11.14 -24.04
N GLN A 136 44.94 12.08 -24.75
CA GLN A 136 46.35 12.38 -24.53
C GLN A 136 46.54 13.42 -23.40
N LEU A 137 45.65 14.42 -23.33
CA LEU A 137 45.75 15.56 -22.39
C LEU A 137 45.01 15.32 -21.06
N ASN A 138 44.18 14.26 -20.95
CA ASN A 138 43.44 13.92 -19.75
C ASN A 138 42.57 15.05 -19.17
N LEU A 139 41.98 15.86 -20.08
CA LEU A 139 41.22 17.08 -19.75
C LEU A 139 39.98 16.84 -18.91
N LYS A 140 39.48 15.59 -18.83
CA LYS A 140 38.40 15.16 -17.94
C LYS A 140 38.74 15.27 -16.44
N ARG A 141 40.01 15.52 -16.08
CA ARG A 141 40.40 15.76 -14.68
C ARG A 141 39.74 17.00 -14.08
N PHE A 142 39.37 17.96 -14.93
CA PHE A 142 38.74 19.22 -14.49
C PHE A 142 37.24 19.00 -14.22
N GLY A 143 36.83 19.21 -12.98
CA GLY A 143 35.47 19.10 -12.50
C GLY A 143 35.47 18.48 -11.08
N SER A 144 34.62 18.98 -10.20
CA SER A 144 34.38 18.38 -8.90
C SER A 144 33.41 17.21 -9.06
N GLY A 145 33.52 16.14 -8.22
CA GLY A 145 32.50 15.11 -8.13
C GLY A 145 31.12 15.75 -7.88
N ALA A 146 30.10 15.23 -8.55
CA ALA A 146 28.76 15.76 -8.40
C ALA A 146 28.24 15.50 -6.99
N ASN A 147 27.41 16.39 -6.47
CA ASN A 147 26.68 16.15 -5.24
C ASN A 147 25.65 15.04 -5.49
N LYS A 148 25.50 14.17 -4.50
CA LYS A 148 24.69 12.95 -4.62
C LYS A 148 23.65 12.84 -3.52
N ASP A 149 22.51 12.29 -3.88
CA ASP A 149 21.54 11.75 -2.94
C ASP A 149 21.56 10.21 -3.05
N VAL A 150 21.82 9.55 -1.94
CA VAL A 150 21.92 8.10 -1.84
C VAL A 150 20.87 7.61 -0.88
N ILE A 151 20.00 6.71 -1.34
CA ILE A 151 19.11 5.96 -0.46
C ILE A 151 19.79 4.65 -0.11
N LEU A 152 19.98 4.43 1.20
CA LEU A 152 20.41 3.15 1.72
C LEU A 152 19.17 2.32 2.03
N VAL A 153 18.90 1.31 1.24
CA VAL A 153 17.85 0.34 1.49
C VAL A 153 18.49 -0.84 2.20
N ILE A 154 18.09 -1.07 3.44
CA ILE A 154 18.51 -2.25 4.20
C ILE A 154 17.38 -3.27 4.11
N ASP A 155 17.71 -4.44 3.62
CA ASP A 155 16.77 -5.55 3.58
C ASP A 155 16.44 -5.98 5.01
N GLY A 156 15.18 -5.94 5.37
CA GLY A 156 14.65 -6.33 6.68
C GLY A 156 13.86 -7.63 6.63
N SER A 157 14.03 -8.43 5.56
CA SER A 157 13.34 -9.72 5.40
C SER A 157 13.70 -10.72 6.48
N ALA A 158 12.91 -11.79 6.59
CA ALA A 158 13.12 -12.85 7.57
C ALA A 158 14.47 -13.55 7.37
N SER A 159 14.87 -13.78 6.13
CA SER A 159 16.14 -14.39 5.75
C SER A 159 17.38 -13.62 6.23
N MET A 160 17.25 -12.29 6.34
CA MET A 160 18.32 -11.44 6.90
C MET A 160 18.56 -11.69 8.40
N SER A 161 17.67 -12.39 9.10
CA SER A 161 17.90 -12.84 10.48
C SER A 161 18.83 -14.06 10.58
N MET A 162 19.23 -14.66 9.45
CA MET A 162 20.20 -15.76 9.42
C MET A 162 21.47 -15.40 10.16
N VAL A 163 21.84 -16.27 11.11
CA VAL A 163 23.03 -16.10 11.95
C VAL A 163 24.18 -16.94 11.41
N HIS A 164 25.29 -16.29 11.06
CA HIS A 164 26.53 -16.93 10.65
C HIS A 164 27.69 -16.23 11.33
N ASP A 165 28.65 -17.00 11.90
CA ASP A 165 29.77 -16.47 12.67
C ASP A 165 29.34 -15.51 13.80
N GLY A 166 28.20 -15.80 14.47
CA GLY A 166 27.76 -15.07 15.67
C GLY A 166 27.09 -13.71 15.36
N LYS A 167 26.86 -13.36 14.08
CA LYS A 167 26.13 -12.15 13.68
C LYS A 167 25.08 -12.49 12.63
N SER A 168 23.94 -11.80 12.69
CA SER A 168 22.93 -11.90 11.66
C SER A 168 23.35 -11.16 10.37
N ASN A 169 22.79 -11.56 9.23
CA ASN A 169 23.01 -10.84 7.97
C ASN A 169 22.50 -9.40 8.05
N PHE A 170 21.43 -9.15 8.80
CA PHE A 170 20.92 -7.81 9.04
C PHE A 170 21.95 -6.93 9.77
N GLU A 171 22.55 -7.43 10.84
CA GLU A 171 23.61 -6.73 11.57
C GLU A 171 24.83 -6.43 10.69
N ARG A 172 25.25 -7.39 9.87
CA ARG A 172 26.31 -7.20 8.87
C ARG A 172 25.95 -6.14 7.84
N GLY A 173 24.72 -6.17 7.32
CA GLY A 173 24.21 -5.17 6.39
C GLY A 173 24.20 -3.76 6.97
N VAL A 174 23.79 -3.61 8.22
CA VAL A 174 23.83 -2.33 8.95
C VAL A 174 25.27 -1.86 9.16
N GLU A 175 26.19 -2.76 9.54
CA GLU A 175 27.61 -2.42 9.70
C GLU A 175 28.25 -1.96 8.38
N GLU A 176 27.96 -2.66 7.25
CA GLU A 176 28.41 -2.21 5.93
C GLU A 176 27.82 -0.86 5.56
N ALA A 177 26.52 -0.64 5.81
CA ALA A 177 25.87 0.64 5.54
C ALA A 177 26.48 1.81 6.32
N LYS A 178 26.88 1.59 7.60
CA LYS A 178 27.61 2.59 8.39
C LYS A 178 28.95 2.94 7.75
N LYS A 179 29.72 1.93 7.32
CA LYS A 179 30.99 2.17 6.60
C LYS A 179 30.79 2.95 5.32
N TYR A 180 29.68 2.69 4.56
CA TYR A 180 29.35 3.47 3.36
C TYR A 180 29.11 4.94 3.68
N VAL A 181 28.42 5.25 4.78
CA VAL A 181 28.18 6.63 5.23
C VAL A 181 29.50 7.30 5.66
N GLU A 182 30.33 6.60 6.41
CA GLU A 182 31.61 7.13 6.93
C GLU A 182 32.62 7.42 5.81
N GLN A 183 32.75 6.51 4.84
CA GLN A 183 33.74 6.61 3.77
C GLN A 183 33.26 7.43 2.56
N ALA A 184 31.98 7.80 2.51
CA ALA A 184 31.44 8.56 1.41
C ALA A 184 32.09 9.97 1.27
N PRO A 185 32.16 10.56 0.09
CA PRO A 185 32.57 11.96 -0.08
C PRO A 185 31.68 12.94 0.71
N ARG A 186 32.24 14.09 1.13
CA ARG A 186 31.51 15.11 1.92
C ARG A 186 30.29 15.71 1.22
N ASN A 187 30.19 15.57 -0.09
CA ASN A 187 29.10 16.06 -0.94
C ASN A 187 28.00 15.01 -1.17
N THR A 188 27.86 14.04 -0.29
CA THR A 188 26.83 13.00 -0.38
C THR A 188 25.82 13.19 0.76
N SER A 189 24.53 13.19 0.43
CA SER A 189 23.41 13.16 1.36
C SER A 189 22.79 11.76 1.35
N PHE A 190 22.34 11.28 2.51
CA PHE A 190 21.79 9.95 2.69
C PHE A 190 20.37 9.98 3.23
N ALA A 191 19.57 9.00 2.87
CA ALA A 191 18.37 8.60 3.60
C ALA A 191 18.35 7.08 3.74
N VAL A 192 17.66 6.60 4.77
CA VAL A 192 17.59 5.17 5.11
C VAL A 192 16.15 4.69 4.91
N VAL A 193 16.02 3.56 4.24
CA VAL A 193 14.75 2.85 4.05
C VAL A 193 14.97 1.39 4.47
N ILE A 194 14.11 0.86 5.31
CA ILE A 194 14.10 -0.57 5.63
C ILE A 194 13.15 -1.24 4.65
N GLY A 195 13.65 -2.23 3.92
CA GLY A 195 12.85 -3.09 3.07
C GLY A 195 12.09 -4.11 3.92
N GLY A 196 10.84 -4.33 3.58
CA GLY A 196 9.96 -5.27 4.27
C GLY A 196 8.64 -5.42 3.52
N PRO A 197 7.63 -6.07 4.11
CA PRO A 197 6.29 -6.14 3.54
C PRO A 197 5.72 -4.74 3.26
N VAL A 198 5.99 -3.80 4.16
CA VAL A 198 5.78 -2.36 3.96
C VAL A 198 7.12 -1.65 4.14
N PRO A 199 7.61 -0.89 3.15
CA PRO A 199 8.86 -0.17 3.28
C PRO A 199 8.76 0.91 4.35
N GLN A 200 9.74 0.96 5.25
CA GLN A 200 9.81 1.96 6.33
C GLN A 200 10.82 3.03 5.96
N VAL A 201 10.34 4.21 5.60
CA VAL A 201 11.19 5.38 5.32
C VAL A 201 11.59 6.04 6.63
N GLN A 202 12.85 5.93 7.03
CA GLN A 202 13.37 6.52 8.27
C GLN A 202 13.63 8.02 8.12
N ASN A 203 13.99 8.46 6.92
CA ASN A 203 14.28 9.84 6.60
C ASN A 203 13.55 10.21 5.30
N PRO A 204 12.50 11.06 5.33
CA PRO A 204 11.72 11.40 4.14
C PRO A 204 12.51 12.24 3.11
N VAL A 205 13.60 12.87 3.53
CA VAL A 205 14.49 13.65 2.67
C VAL A 205 15.94 13.24 2.91
N PRO A 206 16.80 13.15 1.88
CA PRO A 206 18.22 12.88 2.06
C PRO A 206 18.94 13.97 2.88
N ILE A 207 19.64 13.56 3.94
CA ILE A 207 20.30 14.41 4.93
C ILE A 207 21.82 14.35 4.72
N SER A 208 22.50 15.50 4.81
CA SER A 208 23.96 15.59 4.70
C SER A 208 24.69 15.36 6.04
N ASP A 209 24.01 15.47 7.17
CA ASP A 209 24.59 15.21 8.49
C ASP A 209 24.71 13.70 8.73
N ARG A 210 25.94 13.21 8.66
CA ARG A 210 26.25 11.78 8.82
C ARG A 210 25.88 11.23 10.19
N ARG A 211 25.99 12.07 11.26
CA ARG A 211 25.69 11.63 12.63
C ARG A 211 24.23 11.25 12.79
N VAL A 212 23.35 12.00 12.15
CA VAL A 212 21.91 11.67 12.15
C VAL A 212 21.67 10.33 11.47
N ILE A 213 22.30 10.09 10.31
CA ILE A 213 22.14 8.83 9.57
C ILE A 213 22.74 7.64 10.34
N LEU A 214 23.91 7.79 10.94
CA LEU A 214 24.52 6.74 11.76
C LEU A 214 23.65 6.39 12.97
N ASN A 215 23.11 7.40 13.67
CA ASN A 215 22.17 7.19 14.77
C ASN A 215 20.87 6.52 14.31
N THR A 216 20.41 6.81 13.08
CA THR A 216 19.25 6.13 12.49
C THR A 216 19.58 4.64 12.28
N LEU A 217 20.74 4.34 11.67
CA LEU A 217 21.20 2.97 11.44
C LEU A 217 21.41 2.15 12.73
N ASP A 218 21.70 2.81 13.86
CA ASP A 218 21.82 2.15 15.17
C ASP A 218 20.46 1.70 15.75
N ARG A 219 19.37 2.30 15.31
CA ARG A 219 18.03 2.09 15.89
C ARG A 219 17.14 1.19 15.06
N ILE A 220 17.48 0.94 13.80
CA ILE A 220 16.65 0.12 12.92
C ILE A 220 16.64 -1.35 13.37
N ARG A 221 15.51 -2.01 13.11
CA ARG A 221 15.30 -3.43 13.39
C ARG A 221 14.74 -4.12 12.14
N PRO A 222 15.00 -5.42 11.95
CA PRO A 222 14.42 -6.18 10.83
C PRO A 222 12.90 -6.26 10.97
N SER A 223 12.20 -6.31 9.85
CA SER A 223 10.74 -6.49 9.82
C SER A 223 10.32 -7.96 9.92
N ASN A 224 11.24 -8.89 9.67
CA ASN A 224 11.04 -10.34 9.64
C ASN A 224 9.91 -10.82 8.70
N GLY A 225 9.52 -10.01 7.74
CA GLY A 225 8.59 -10.39 6.66
C GLY A 225 9.29 -10.25 5.31
N THR A 226 8.67 -10.68 4.22
CA THR A 226 9.26 -10.62 2.87
C THR A 226 9.46 -9.18 2.40
N MET A 227 10.67 -8.83 1.96
CA MET A 227 10.94 -7.51 1.38
C MET A 227 10.24 -7.35 0.03
N GLN A 228 9.21 -6.52 -0.02
CA GLN A 228 8.54 -6.16 -1.28
C GLN A 228 9.34 -5.11 -2.04
N ILE A 229 10.11 -5.53 -3.05
CA ILE A 229 11.07 -4.65 -3.74
C ILE A 229 10.39 -3.53 -4.54
N GLY A 230 9.24 -3.79 -5.17
CA GLY A 230 8.49 -2.79 -5.95
C GLY A 230 8.05 -1.59 -5.11
N PRO A 231 7.29 -1.78 -4.02
CA PRO A 231 6.97 -0.75 -3.03
C PRO A 231 8.22 -0.07 -2.45
N THR A 232 9.27 -0.83 -2.14
CA THR A 232 10.54 -0.31 -1.58
C THR A 232 11.25 0.64 -2.54
N LEU A 233 11.33 0.28 -3.83
CA LEU A 233 11.88 1.16 -4.87
C LEU A 233 10.99 2.39 -5.10
N THR A 234 9.68 2.24 -5.00
CA THR A 234 8.73 3.35 -5.13
C THR A 234 8.89 4.35 -3.98
N ALA A 235 8.96 3.88 -2.74
CA ALA A 235 9.22 4.72 -1.56
C ALA A 235 10.59 5.42 -1.67
N SER A 236 11.62 4.69 -2.11
CA SER A 236 12.95 5.24 -2.38
C SER A 236 12.93 6.32 -3.47
N ALA A 237 12.11 6.14 -4.51
CA ALA A 237 11.96 7.14 -5.58
C ALA A 237 11.33 8.44 -5.07
N VAL A 238 10.29 8.35 -4.23
CA VAL A 238 9.65 9.53 -3.62
C VAL A 238 10.65 10.28 -2.74
N THR A 239 11.40 9.55 -1.89
CA THR A 239 12.46 10.14 -1.05
C THR A 239 13.57 10.78 -1.88
N LEU A 240 13.98 10.16 -3.00
CA LEU A 240 14.97 10.76 -3.92
C LEU A 240 14.44 12.02 -4.61
N ALA A 241 13.15 12.07 -4.93
CA ALA A 241 12.52 13.23 -5.57
C ALA A 241 12.56 14.46 -4.65
N ALA A 242 12.43 14.26 -3.34
CA ALA A 242 12.56 15.31 -2.33
C ALA A 242 14.01 15.84 -2.17
N GLY A 243 15.01 15.07 -2.61
CA GLY A 243 16.42 15.47 -2.56
C GLY A 243 16.81 16.50 -3.61
N HIS A 244 17.79 17.33 -3.31
CA HIS A 244 18.20 18.46 -4.16
C HIS A 244 19.43 18.22 -5.05
N ASN A 245 20.12 17.08 -4.88
CA ASN A 245 21.36 16.80 -5.60
C ASN A 245 21.10 16.18 -6.97
N ALA A 246 22.05 16.38 -7.90
CA ALA A 246 21.91 16.01 -9.30
C ALA A 246 21.99 14.50 -9.56
N VAL A 247 22.81 13.80 -8.80
CA VAL A 247 23.01 12.36 -8.94
C VAL A 247 22.13 11.65 -7.93
N LYS A 248 21.35 10.70 -8.42
CA LYS A 248 20.42 9.89 -7.63
C LYS A 248 20.88 8.45 -7.66
N GLN A 249 21.04 7.87 -6.48
CA GLN A 249 21.49 6.48 -6.33
C GLN A 249 20.67 5.77 -5.26
N ILE A 250 20.36 4.50 -5.50
CA ILE A 250 19.78 3.60 -4.51
C ILE A 250 20.80 2.49 -4.28
N VAL A 251 21.15 2.23 -3.03
CA VAL A 251 22.00 1.12 -2.64
C VAL A 251 21.15 0.17 -1.81
N ILE A 252 20.91 -1.03 -2.32
CA ILE A 252 20.19 -2.09 -1.63
C ILE A 252 21.22 -3.02 -1.02
N VAL A 253 21.13 -3.28 0.29
CA VAL A 253 21.96 -4.24 1.01
C VAL A 253 21.05 -5.38 1.46
N GLY A 254 21.24 -6.57 0.92
CA GLY A 254 20.45 -7.77 1.18
C GLY A 254 21.22 -9.05 0.90
N ASP A 255 20.58 -10.18 1.07
CA ASP A 255 21.19 -11.51 0.93
C ASP A 255 21.17 -12.08 -0.49
N GLY A 256 20.52 -11.42 -1.44
CA GLY A 256 20.50 -11.85 -2.84
C GLY A 256 19.34 -12.77 -3.22
N GLN A 257 18.36 -12.99 -2.36
CA GLN A 257 17.22 -13.85 -2.65
C GLN A 257 16.29 -13.28 -3.73
N SER A 258 15.59 -14.19 -4.43
CA SER A 258 14.60 -13.87 -5.46
C SER A 258 13.23 -13.53 -4.88
N VAL A 259 12.95 -14.00 -3.67
CA VAL A 259 11.67 -13.78 -2.96
C VAL A 259 11.42 -12.29 -2.75
N GLY A 260 10.19 -11.84 -2.94
CA GLY A 260 9.84 -10.42 -2.84
C GLY A 260 10.17 -9.57 -4.07
N TRP A 261 11.01 -10.05 -4.99
CA TRP A 261 11.27 -9.35 -6.26
C TRP A 261 10.13 -9.51 -7.27
N GLN A 262 9.33 -10.57 -7.13
CA GLN A 262 8.15 -10.85 -7.96
C GLN A 262 8.45 -10.67 -9.46
N LEU A 263 9.49 -11.36 -9.91
CA LEU A 263 10.04 -11.24 -11.27
C LEU A 263 9.06 -11.66 -12.35
N ASP A 264 8.03 -12.44 -12.02
CA ASP A 264 6.95 -12.83 -12.92
C ASP A 264 5.88 -11.74 -13.14
N ASP A 265 5.81 -10.72 -12.26
CA ASP A 265 4.82 -9.65 -12.37
C ASP A 265 5.32 -8.48 -13.23
N VAL A 266 5.17 -8.63 -14.53
CA VAL A 266 5.51 -7.60 -15.53
C VAL A 266 4.81 -6.26 -15.27
N ASN A 267 3.57 -6.28 -14.78
CA ASN A 267 2.79 -5.06 -14.57
C ASN A 267 3.34 -4.24 -13.39
N ARG A 268 3.78 -4.91 -12.34
CA ARG A 268 4.42 -4.28 -11.19
C ARG A 268 5.70 -3.56 -11.63
N TRP A 269 6.56 -4.20 -12.41
CA TRP A 269 7.80 -3.60 -12.90
C TRP A 269 7.57 -2.44 -13.88
N LYS A 270 6.54 -2.53 -14.73
CA LYS A 270 6.09 -1.40 -15.56
C LYS A 270 5.63 -0.22 -14.69
N ASN A 271 4.97 -0.48 -13.56
CA ASN A 271 4.57 0.58 -12.62
C ASN A 271 5.78 1.24 -11.96
N VAL A 272 6.75 0.47 -11.46
CA VAL A 272 8.00 1.01 -10.89
C VAL A 272 8.71 1.92 -11.91
N LYS A 273 8.86 1.45 -13.15
CA LYS A 273 9.44 2.25 -14.24
C LYS A 273 8.66 3.56 -14.46
N ARG A 274 7.32 3.48 -14.51
CA ARG A 274 6.44 4.66 -14.67
C ARG A 274 6.60 5.66 -13.52
N VAL A 275 6.77 5.20 -12.27
CA VAL A 275 7.04 6.08 -11.13
C VAL A 275 8.36 6.81 -11.31
N PHE A 276 9.44 6.13 -11.68
CA PHE A 276 10.72 6.79 -11.95
C PHE A 276 10.62 7.81 -13.10
N GLU A 277 9.91 7.47 -14.18
CA GLU A 277 9.68 8.38 -15.31
C GLU A 277 8.83 9.61 -14.93
N SER A 278 7.76 9.42 -14.16
CA SER A 278 6.87 10.49 -13.70
C SER A 278 7.59 11.50 -12.81
N LEU A 279 8.47 11.02 -11.94
CA LEU A 279 9.33 11.84 -11.07
C LEU A 279 10.58 12.36 -11.79
N LYS A 280 10.75 12.04 -13.09
CA LYS A 280 11.94 12.37 -13.90
C LYS A 280 13.25 11.88 -13.26
N LEU A 281 13.19 10.76 -12.57
CA LEU A 281 14.33 10.13 -11.93
C LEU A 281 14.95 9.09 -12.86
N ASN A 282 16.28 9.02 -12.84
CA ASN A 282 17.03 7.94 -13.47
C ASN A 282 18.11 7.49 -12.48
N PRO A 283 17.69 6.85 -11.36
CA PRO A 283 18.64 6.45 -10.34
C PRO A 283 19.46 5.24 -10.81
N ILE A 284 20.68 5.16 -10.34
CA ILE A 284 21.46 3.94 -10.44
C ILE A 284 21.16 3.11 -9.20
N VAL A 285 20.65 1.90 -9.41
CA VAL A 285 20.39 0.95 -8.34
C VAL A 285 21.59 0.04 -8.23
N THR A 286 22.26 0.06 -7.09
CA THR A 286 23.36 -0.84 -6.76
C THR A 286 22.84 -1.85 -5.74
N TRP A 287 22.84 -3.12 -6.08
CA TRP A 287 22.43 -4.18 -5.19
C TRP A 287 23.67 -4.89 -4.62
N ARG A 288 23.90 -4.67 -3.33
CA ARG A 288 24.93 -5.34 -2.56
C ARG A 288 24.38 -6.66 -2.02
N THR A 289 24.89 -7.77 -2.49
CA THR A 289 24.53 -9.10 -2.01
C THR A 289 25.52 -9.54 -0.94
N LEU A 290 25.03 -9.78 0.27
CA LEU A 290 25.82 -10.35 1.35
C LEU A 290 26.09 -11.83 1.06
N PRO A 291 27.27 -12.34 1.37
CA PRO A 291 27.59 -13.75 1.11
C PRO A 291 26.78 -14.65 2.02
N LEU A 292 26.06 -15.60 1.42
CA LEU A 292 25.41 -16.71 2.13
C LEU A 292 26.40 -17.85 2.35
N PRO A 293 26.26 -18.64 3.43
CA PRO A 293 27.00 -19.88 3.61
C PRO A 293 26.74 -20.85 2.45
N THR A 294 27.73 -21.65 2.08
CA THR A 294 27.58 -22.69 1.05
C THR A 294 26.76 -23.89 1.50
N SER A 295 26.64 -24.04 2.82
CA SER A 295 25.91 -25.10 3.50
C SER A 295 25.04 -24.48 4.56
N ILE A 296 23.74 -24.72 4.45
CA ILE A 296 22.70 -24.11 5.28
C ILE A 296 21.84 -25.23 5.84
N ARG A 297 21.74 -25.27 7.16
CA ARG A 297 20.75 -26.10 7.86
C ARG A 297 19.56 -25.19 8.18
N ASN A 298 18.39 -25.52 7.66
CA ASN A 298 17.20 -24.76 7.94
C ASN A 298 15.94 -25.65 7.91
N LEU A 299 15.21 -25.69 9.00
CA LEU A 299 13.99 -26.48 9.16
C LEU A 299 12.83 -25.55 9.57
N ALA A 300 12.05 -25.15 8.60
CA ALA A 300 10.96 -24.19 8.75
C ALA A 300 9.63 -24.85 9.13
N ILE A 301 8.77 -24.15 9.87
CA ILE A 301 7.37 -24.49 10.03
C ILE A 301 6.60 -23.98 8.82
N GLY A 302 6.26 -24.90 7.90
CA GLY A 302 5.60 -24.57 6.64
C GLY A 302 4.14 -24.16 6.78
N SER A 303 3.37 -24.84 7.61
CA SER A 303 1.96 -24.52 7.83
C SER A 303 1.42 -25.11 9.15
N ILE A 304 0.41 -24.44 9.69
CA ILE A 304 -0.43 -24.93 10.78
C ILE A 304 -1.87 -24.89 10.29
N SER A 305 -2.59 -26.00 10.36
CA SER A 305 -3.97 -26.08 9.90
C SER A 305 -4.83 -26.96 10.78
N PRO A 306 -6.00 -26.49 11.23
CA PRO A 306 -6.99 -27.35 11.89
C PRO A 306 -7.68 -28.25 10.86
N SER A 307 -8.05 -29.47 11.27
CA SER A 307 -8.76 -30.45 10.41
C SER A 307 -10.17 -30.01 10.03
N ARG A 308 -10.69 -28.92 10.59
CA ARG A 308 -12.03 -28.37 10.37
C ARG A 308 -12.02 -26.87 10.28
N GLU A 309 -12.86 -26.33 9.42
CA GLU A 309 -13.10 -24.89 9.32
C GLU A 309 -13.83 -24.33 10.56
N VAL A 310 -14.76 -25.13 11.10
CA VAL A 310 -15.53 -24.79 12.32
C VAL A 310 -14.98 -25.59 13.48
N VAL A 311 -14.32 -24.92 14.40
CA VAL A 311 -13.77 -25.49 15.61
C VAL A 311 -14.69 -25.14 16.78
N GLY A 312 -15.07 -26.12 17.54
CA GLY A 312 -15.94 -25.96 18.73
C GLY A 312 -15.33 -26.59 19.98
N THR A 313 -15.97 -26.34 21.10
CA THR A 313 -15.62 -26.96 22.41
C THR A 313 -16.14 -28.38 22.57
N ASP A 314 -16.99 -28.86 21.64
CA ASP A 314 -17.73 -30.11 21.72
C ASP A 314 -16.86 -31.35 21.52
N ARG A 315 -15.82 -31.28 20.73
CA ARG A 315 -14.98 -32.43 20.32
C ARG A 315 -13.51 -32.09 20.08
N GLU A 316 -12.71 -33.16 20.02
CA GLU A 316 -11.30 -33.03 19.65
C GLU A 316 -11.14 -32.58 18.20
N VAL A 317 -10.16 -31.71 17.99
CA VAL A 317 -9.72 -31.21 16.68
C VAL A 317 -8.29 -31.67 16.46
N GLU A 318 -8.01 -32.16 15.25
CA GLU A 318 -6.67 -32.46 14.82
C GLU A 318 -6.06 -31.20 14.24
N ILE A 319 -4.87 -30.85 14.72
CA ILE A 319 -4.09 -29.70 14.25
C ILE A 319 -2.86 -30.26 13.57
N ALA A 320 -2.78 -30.07 12.27
CA ALA A 320 -1.65 -30.51 11.45
C ALA A 320 -0.58 -29.42 11.43
N VAL A 321 0.66 -29.78 11.72
CA VAL A 321 1.84 -28.93 11.62
C VAL A 321 2.78 -29.55 10.60
N THR A 322 3.10 -28.83 9.53
CA THR A 322 4.01 -29.28 8.47
C THR A 322 5.37 -28.65 8.68
N LEU A 323 6.40 -29.47 8.81
CA LEU A 323 7.81 -29.07 8.78
C LEU A 323 8.35 -29.19 7.36
N VAL A 324 9.21 -28.29 6.95
CA VAL A 324 9.87 -28.28 5.64
C VAL A 324 11.36 -28.04 5.85
N ASN A 325 12.21 -28.93 5.33
CA ASN A 325 13.64 -28.65 5.26
C ASN A 325 13.91 -27.73 4.06
N ALA A 326 14.08 -26.46 4.35
CA ALA A 326 14.36 -25.42 3.36
C ALA A 326 15.88 -25.19 3.16
N GLY A 327 16.71 -25.88 3.93
CA GLY A 327 18.18 -25.82 3.84
C GLY A 327 18.79 -26.69 2.73
N THR A 328 20.11 -26.70 2.69
CA THR A 328 20.92 -27.49 1.74
C THR A 328 21.48 -28.79 2.35
N GLU A 329 21.33 -28.94 3.67
CA GLU A 329 21.73 -30.14 4.41
C GLU A 329 20.55 -30.87 5.03
N SER A 330 20.71 -32.17 5.29
CA SER A 330 19.71 -32.93 6.02
C SER A 330 19.71 -32.53 7.50
N VAL A 331 18.53 -32.30 8.09
CA VAL A 331 18.36 -31.84 9.47
C VAL A 331 17.50 -32.83 10.25
N THR A 332 17.95 -33.16 11.47
CA THR A 332 17.18 -33.93 12.46
C THR A 332 16.84 -33.00 13.60
N PRO A 333 15.56 -32.53 13.75
CA PRO A 333 15.20 -31.66 14.87
C PRO A 333 15.23 -32.42 16.19
N LYS A 334 15.53 -31.74 17.27
CA LYS A 334 15.46 -32.30 18.63
C LYS A 334 14.04 -32.53 19.10
N GLY A 335 13.11 -31.76 18.59
CA GLY A 335 11.71 -31.90 18.90
C GLY A 335 10.83 -30.87 18.19
N LEU A 336 9.56 -31.22 18.03
CA LEU A 336 8.49 -30.33 17.60
C LEU A 336 7.48 -30.23 18.75
N THR A 337 7.17 -29.02 19.18
CA THR A 337 6.17 -28.76 20.24
C THR A 337 5.07 -27.87 19.70
N LEU A 338 3.84 -28.17 20.09
CA LEU A 338 2.64 -27.37 19.86
C LEU A 338 2.12 -26.86 21.19
N GLU A 339 2.01 -25.57 21.36
CA GLU A 339 1.43 -24.91 22.51
C GLU A 339 0.02 -24.42 22.18
N VAL A 340 -0.98 -24.85 22.96
CA VAL A 340 -2.38 -24.46 22.84
C VAL A 340 -2.94 -24.24 24.23
N GLU A 341 -3.59 -23.12 24.51
CA GLU A 341 -4.16 -22.76 25.82
C GLU A 341 -3.17 -22.97 26.98
N GLY A 342 -1.87 -22.68 26.77
CA GLY A 342 -0.82 -22.90 27.78
C GLY A 342 -0.35 -24.34 27.94
N LYS A 343 -0.96 -25.29 27.25
CA LYS A 343 -0.58 -26.72 27.27
C LYS A 343 0.40 -27.02 26.13
N LYS A 344 1.57 -27.54 26.47
CA LYS A 344 2.57 -27.98 25.51
C LYS A 344 2.40 -29.46 25.19
N MET A 345 2.36 -29.77 23.91
CA MET A 345 2.30 -31.10 23.35
C MET A 345 3.51 -31.33 22.46
N SER A 346 4.19 -32.45 22.57
CA SER A 346 5.36 -32.81 21.78
C SER A 346 5.01 -33.89 20.77
N ALA A 347 5.53 -33.71 19.52
CA ALA A 347 5.39 -34.72 18.49
C ALA A 347 6.27 -35.95 18.83
N PRO A 348 5.78 -37.16 18.69
CA PRO A 348 6.59 -38.35 18.83
C PRO A 348 7.44 -38.59 17.58
N GLY A 349 8.77 -38.79 17.75
CA GLY A 349 9.65 -39.39 16.75
C GLY A 349 9.82 -38.58 15.46
N VAL A 350 10.20 -37.30 15.58
CA VAL A 350 10.55 -36.48 14.41
C VAL A 350 11.79 -37.09 13.73
N ARG A 351 11.65 -37.38 12.41
CA ARG A 351 12.73 -38.01 11.62
C ARG A 351 13.65 -36.95 11.02
N GLN A 352 14.80 -37.43 10.55
CA GLN A 352 15.65 -36.62 9.69
C GLN A 352 14.90 -36.27 8.38
N LEU A 353 15.00 -35.02 8.01
CA LEU A 353 14.43 -34.50 6.75
C LEU A 353 15.56 -34.13 5.80
N GLU A 354 15.53 -34.69 4.59
CA GLU A 354 16.43 -34.35 3.53
C GLU A 354 16.08 -32.95 2.94
N PRO A 355 17.01 -32.28 2.28
CA PRO A 355 16.78 -30.98 1.63
C PRO A 355 15.54 -31.02 0.73
N GLY A 356 14.64 -30.06 0.89
CA GLY A 356 13.38 -29.96 0.17
C GLY A 356 12.27 -30.93 0.61
N ALA A 357 12.57 -31.84 1.56
CA ALA A 357 11.56 -32.76 2.11
C ALA A 357 10.66 -32.07 3.13
N SER A 358 9.42 -32.55 3.23
CA SER A 358 8.46 -32.10 4.24
C SER A 358 7.83 -33.28 4.97
N ASP A 359 7.45 -33.07 6.23
CA ASP A 359 6.71 -34.05 7.03
C ASP A 359 5.61 -33.33 7.85
N THR A 360 4.47 -34.02 8.04
CA THR A 360 3.30 -33.43 8.70
C THR A 360 2.97 -34.19 9.97
N PHE A 361 2.93 -33.48 11.08
CA PHE A 361 2.64 -34.00 12.41
C PHE A 361 1.25 -33.57 12.86
N THR A 362 0.46 -34.48 13.35
CA THR A 362 -0.92 -34.22 13.78
C THR A 362 -1.03 -34.28 15.31
N PHE A 363 -1.52 -33.21 15.91
CA PHE A 363 -1.80 -33.08 17.33
C PHE A 363 -3.30 -33.07 17.56
N ARG A 364 -3.76 -33.73 18.62
CA ARG A 364 -5.18 -33.74 19.03
C ARG A 364 -5.38 -32.86 20.24
N HIS A 365 -6.31 -31.90 20.10
CA HIS A 365 -6.65 -30.99 21.18
C HIS A 365 -8.15 -30.76 21.24
N ARG A 366 -8.65 -30.65 22.48
CA ARG A 366 -10.04 -30.22 22.75
C ARG A 366 -9.99 -28.90 23.47
N PHE A 367 -10.56 -27.87 22.85
CA PHE A 367 -10.60 -26.52 23.42
C PHE A 367 -11.54 -26.50 24.62
N ALA A 368 -11.07 -25.87 25.70
CA ALA A 368 -11.82 -25.81 26.96
C ALA A 368 -12.87 -24.71 26.98
N LYS A 369 -12.60 -23.62 26.26
CA LYS A 369 -13.43 -22.40 26.22
C LYS A 369 -13.70 -21.96 24.78
N ALA A 370 -14.85 -21.31 24.59
CA ALA A 370 -15.15 -20.59 23.36
C ALA A 370 -14.38 -19.26 23.30
N GLY A 371 -14.15 -18.75 22.10
CA GLY A 371 -13.44 -17.50 21.83
C GLY A 371 -12.19 -17.71 21.01
N GLY A 372 -11.40 -16.65 20.83
CA GLY A 372 -10.14 -16.73 20.07
C GLY A 372 -9.08 -17.56 20.80
N ALA A 373 -8.56 -18.58 20.15
CA ALA A 373 -7.44 -19.37 20.66
C ALA A 373 -6.21 -19.21 19.77
N VAL A 374 -5.04 -19.15 20.36
CA VAL A 374 -3.77 -19.12 19.64
C VAL A 374 -3.08 -20.46 19.77
N VAL A 375 -2.67 -20.97 18.63
CA VAL A 375 -1.85 -22.19 18.53
C VAL A 375 -0.46 -21.76 18.09
N THR A 376 0.57 -22.17 18.83
CA THR A 376 1.96 -21.85 18.49
C THR A 376 2.75 -23.14 18.37
N ALA A 377 3.32 -23.36 17.20
CA ALA A 377 4.28 -24.43 16.96
C ALA A 377 5.71 -23.91 17.13
N HIS A 378 6.57 -24.74 17.68
CA HIS A 378 7.99 -24.45 17.82
C HIS A 378 8.78 -25.72 17.51
N VAL A 379 9.75 -25.60 16.61
CA VAL A 379 10.73 -26.64 16.28
C VAL A 379 12.08 -26.31 16.93
N ASP A 380 12.73 -27.26 17.57
CA ASP A 380 14.11 -27.13 18.07
C ASP A 380 15.06 -27.75 17.03
N ALA A 381 15.36 -26.98 16.02
CA ALA A 381 16.25 -27.39 14.92
C ALA A 381 17.72 -27.06 15.18
N GLN A 382 18.01 -26.03 15.99
CA GLN A 382 19.36 -25.49 16.21
C GLN A 382 20.07 -25.20 14.89
N ASP A 383 19.37 -24.49 14.02
CA ASP A 383 19.81 -24.13 12.67
C ASP A 383 20.22 -22.65 12.56
N GLU A 384 20.49 -22.21 11.34
CA GLU A 384 21.01 -20.88 11.07
C GLU A 384 19.91 -19.81 10.97
N LEU A 385 18.59 -20.18 10.83
CA LEU A 385 17.49 -19.24 10.66
C LEU A 385 16.42 -19.33 11.77
N PRO A 386 16.63 -18.76 12.94
CA PRO A 386 15.69 -18.86 14.07
C PRO A 386 14.31 -18.22 13.83
N ALA A 387 14.16 -17.39 12.77
CA ALA A 387 12.91 -16.66 12.51
C ALA A 387 11.75 -17.56 12.08
N ASP A 388 12.01 -18.71 11.46
CA ASP A 388 11.02 -19.67 10.98
C ASP A 388 10.86 -20.92 11.85
N ASP A 389 11.63 -21.01 12.95
CA ASP A 389 11.50 -22.03 13.99
C ASP A 389 10.15 -21.95 14.74
N LYS A 390 9.47 -20.83 14.66
CA LYS A 390 8.23 -20.56 15.39
C LYS A 390 7.17 -20.01 14.45
N ALA A 391 5.98 -20.64 14.48
CA ALA A 391 4.81 -20.14 13.79
C ALA A 391 3.58 -20.15 14.71
N SER A 392 2.68 -19.19 14.50
CA SER A 392 1.43 -19.09 15.27
C SER A 392 0.24 -19.05 14.31
N TYR A 393 -0.88 -19.57 14.80
CA TYR A 393 -2.13 -19.63 14.06
C TYR A 393 -3.30 -19.32 15.01
N ALA A 394 -4.16 -18.38 14.65
CA ALA A 394 -5.33 -18.00 15.43
C ALA A 394 -6.54 -18.82 14.99
N ILE A 395 -7.21 -19.47 15.94
CA ILE A 395 -8.37 -20.32 15.69
C ILE A 395 -9.59 -19.71 16.40
N PRO A 396 -10.68 -19.40 15.66
CA PRO A 396 -11.96 -19.06 16.29
C PRO A 396 -12.59 -20.32 16.86
N VAL A 397 -12.83 -20.37 18.18
CA VAL A 397 -13.46 -21.48 18.84
C VAL A 397 -14.91 -21.12 19.20
N ILE A 398 -15.85 -21.83 18.61
CA ILE A 398 -17.26 -21.53 18.72
C ILE A 398 -17.85 -22.27 19.91
N GLY A 399 -18.56 -21.56 20.79
CA GLY A 399 -19.26 -22.15 21.94
C GLY A 399 -20.62 -22.74 21.57
N SER A 400 -21.41 -21.99 20.79
CA SER A 400 -22.68 -22.43 20.27
C SER A 400 -23.03 -21.80 18.93
N LEU A 401 -23.74 -22.53 18.07
CA LEU A 401 -24.32 -22.04 16.82
C LEU A 401 -25.84 -21.97 16.99
N LYS A 402 -26.38 -20.76 17.13
CA LYS A 402 -27.81 -20.55 17.28
C LYS A 402 -28.52 -20.82 15.96
N THR A 403 -29.45 -21.76 15.97
CA THR A 403 -30.28 -22.13 14.83
C THR A 403 -31.76 -21.84 15.14
N LEU A 404 -32.41 -21.06 14.26
CA LEU A 404 -33.82 -20.78 14.36
C LEU A 404 -34.61 -21.72 13.45
N ILE A 405 -35.59 -22.42 13.98
CA ILE A 405 -36.58 -23.18 13.21
C ILE A 405 -37.89 -22.40 13.24
N VAL A 406 -38.39 -22.02 12.08
CA VAL A 406 -39.71 -21.40 11.93
C VAL A 406 -40.70 -22.48 11.56
N ASP A 407 -41.64 -22.75 12.45
CA ASP A 407 -42.69 -23.74 12.29
C ASP A 407 -43.91 -23.10 11.61
N GLY A 408 -44.22 -23.51 10.39
CA GLY A 408 -45.36 -23.04 9.61
C GLY A 408 -46.69 -23.72 9.96
N ASP A 409 -46.67 -24.78 10.79
CA ASP A 409 -47.86 -25.51 11.21
C ASP A 409 -47.86 -25.86 12.72
N PRO A 410 -47.86 -24.86 13.61
CA PRO A 410 -47.73 -25.05 15.03
C PRO A 410 -49.00 -25.69 15.69
N LEU A 411 -50.13 -25.78 14.97
CA LEU A 411 -51.38 -26.32 15.48
C LEU A 411 -51.51 -27.85 15.28
N SER A 412 -50.65 -28.44 14.45
CA SER A 412 -50.61 -29.89 14.26
C SER A 412 -50.17 -30.62 15.53
N SER A 413 -50.51 -31.92 15.65
CA SER A 413 -50.06 -32.71 16.77
C SER A 413 -48.52 -32.81 16.82
N PHE A 414 -47.96 -32.95 18.02
CA PHE A 414 -46.50 -32.96 18.22
C PHE A 414 -45.75 -33.92 17.28
N LEU A 415 -46.29 -35.15 17.09
CA LEU A 415 -45.66 -36.14 16.22
C LEU A 415 -45.95 -35.94 14.72
N SER A 416 -46.84 -35.02 14.35
CA SER A 416 -47.14 -34.71 12.96
C SER A 416 -46.30 -33.56 12.42
N ARG A 417 -45.66 -32.78 13.30
CA ARG A 417 -44.88 -31.60 12.93
C ARG A 417 -43.48 -32.00 12.48
N ALA A 418 -43.06 -31.49 11.35
CA ALA A 418 -41.67 -31.66 10.90
C ALA A 418 -40.68 -30.94 11.81
N SER A 419 -41.04 -29.77 12.38
CA SER A 419 -40.22 -29.03 13.35
C SER A 419 -39.82 -29.86 14.56
N THR A 420 -40.71 -30.78 15.02
CA THR A 420 -40.43 -31.70 16.13
C THR A 420 -39.22 -32.60 15.81
N TYR A 421 -39.23 -33.26 14.64
CA TYR A 421 -38.17 -34.22 14.30
C TYR A 421 -36.84 -33.51 14.04
N VAL A 422 -36.87 -32.35 13.40
CA VAL A 422 -35.66 -31.58 13.15
C VAL A 422 -35.11 -30.98 14.45
N SER A 423 -35.95 -30.43 15.33
CA SER A 423 -35.52 -29.93 16.63
C SER A 423 -34.91 -31.01 17.53
N LEU A 424 -35.56 -32.20 17.59
CA LEU A 424 -35.03 -33.34 18.32
C LEU A 424 -33.75 -33.91 17.72
N ALA A 425 -33.62 -33.88 16.37
CA ALA A 425 -32.38 -34.29 15.72
C ALA A 425 -31.22 -33.36 16.04
N LEU A 426 -31.47 -32.05 16.10
CA LEU A 426 -30.44 -31.03 16.41
C LEU A 426 -30.16 -30.97 17.93
N ARG A 427 -31.11 -31.38 18.78
CA ARG A 427 -31.00 -31.41 20.26
C ARG A 427 -31.43 -32.77 20.85
N PRO A 428 -30.68 -33.83 20.61
CA PRO A 428 -31.07 -35.19 21.06
C PRO A 428 -31.08 -35.36 22.58
N GLU A 429 -30.47 -34.46 23.35
CA GLU A 429 -30.55 -34.45 24.82
C GLU A 429 -31.96 -34.18 25.35
N LEU A 430 -32.80 -33.48 24.57
CA LEU A 430 -34.19 -33.23 24.94
C LEU A 430 -35.01 -34.55 25.00
N VAL A 431 -34.66 -35.52 24.16
CA VAL A 431 -35.30 -36.85 24.16
C VAL A 431 -34.97 -37.58 25.45
N LYS A 432 -33.71 -37.59 25.87
CA LYS A 432 -33.26 -38.23 27.11
C LYS A 432 -33.86 -37.59 28.35
N ALA A 433 -34.01 -36.27 28.40
CA ALA A 433 -34.66 -35.57 29.50
C ALA A 433 -36.16 -35.87 29.58
N ALA A 434 -36.84 -35.98 28.46
CA ALA A 434 -38.26 -36.36 28.37
C ALA A 434 -38.50 -37.82 28.79
N GLU A 435 -37.63 -38.77 28.39
CA GLU A 435 -37.70 -40.19 28.78
C GLU A 435 -37.40 -40.40 30.28
N ALA A 436 -36.50 -39.60 30.86
CA ALA A 436 -36.08 -39.72 32.26
C ALA A 436 -36.98 -38.96 33.25
N ASN A 437 -38.00 -38.21 32.80
CA ASN A 437 -38.77 -37.26 33.62
C ASN A 437 -37.85 -36.27 34.39
N ALA A 438 -36.66 -36.04 33.91
CA ALA A 438 -35.64 -35.18 34.49
C ALA A 438 -35.84 -33.74 34.03
N PRO A 439 -35.50 -32.74 34.85
CA PRO A 439 -35.47 -31.38 34.41
C PRO A 439 -34.50 -31.26 33.23
N ALA A 440 -34.83 -30.39 32.27
CA ALA A 440 -33.92 -30.09 31.17
C ALA A 440 -32.51 -29.74 31.70
N PRO A 441 -31.44 -30.25 31.09
CA PRO A 441 -30.06 -29.95 31.53
C PRO A 441 -29.90 -28.47 31.78
N ALA A 442 -29.29 -28.06 32.89
CA ALA A 442 -28.95 -26.69 33.17
C ALA A 442 -28.03 -26.15 32.05
N GLU A 443 -28.12 -24.86 31.71
CA GLU A 443 -27.37 -24.22 30.61
C GLU A 443 -25.85 -24.49 30.63
N GLY A 444 -25.27 -24.90 31.76
CA GLY A 444 -23.84 -25.22 31.87
C GLY A 444 -23.45 -26.67 31.50
N ASP A 445 -24.39 -27.63 31.47
CA ASP A 445 -24.12 -29.05 31.13
C ASP A 445 -24.47 -29.42 29.68
N ALA A 446 -25.06 -28.45 28.96
CA ALA A 446 -25.59 -28.63 27.61
C ALA A 446 -24.53 -28.63 26.48
N ASN A 447 -23.25 -28.45 26.79
CA ASN A 447 -22.17 -28.24 25.80
C ASN A 447 -21.67 -29.50 25.10
N ARG A 448 -22.52 -30.48 24.87
CA ARG A 448 -22.16 -31.64 24.00
C ARG A 448 -22.43 -31.40 22.52
N PHE A 449 -23.19 -30.39 22.16
CA PHE A 449 -23.55 -30.10 20.79
C PHE A 449 -23.37 -28.58 20.52
N LEU A 450 -22.73 -28.27 19.42
CA LEU A 450 -22.50 -26.90 18.98
C LEU A 450 -23.79 -26.15 18.63
N LEU A 451 -24.90 -26.85 18.39
CA LEU A 451 -26.15 -26.29 17.89
C LEU A 451 -27.12 -25.97 19.03
N GLU A 452 -27.42 -24.69 19.17
CA GLU A 452 -28.47 -24.19 20.06
C GLU A 452 -29.72 -23.87 19.21
N THR A 453 -30.79 -24.64 19.36
CA THR A 453 -31.97 -24.58 18.50
C THR A 453 -33.12 -23.89 19.19
N THR A 454 -33.69 -22.86 18.57
CA THR A 454 -34.92 -22.18 18.98
C THR A 454 -36.02 -22.47 17.98
N VAL A 455 -37.23 -22.84 18.42
CA VAL A 455 -38.38 -23.04 17.56
C VAL A 455 -39.37 -21.89 17.78
N GLU A 456 -39.76 -21.21 16.72
CA GLU A 456 -40.72 -20.11 16.76
C GLU A 456 -41.89 -20.38 15.78
N ASP A 457 -43.05 -19.85 16.10
CA ASP A 457 -44.17 -19.83 15.17
C ASP A 457 -43.99 -18.70 14.11
N LEU A 458 -44.84 -18.78 13.07
CA LEU A 458 -44.79 -17.84 11.95
C LEU A 458 -45.04 -16.38 12.35
N VAL A 459 -45.87 -16.15 13.42
CA VAL A 459 -46.19 -14.79 13.86
C VAL A 459 -45.01 -14.16 14.56
N THR A 460 -44.37 -14.88 15.45
CA THR A 460 -43.17 -14.44 16.15
C THR A 460 -42.02 -14.16 15.19
N ALA A 461 -41.76 -15.13 14.28
CA ALA A 461 -40.73 -14.99 13.27
C ALA A 461 -41.00 -13.84 12.28
N GLY A 462 -42.29 -13.64 11.92
CA GLY A 462 -42.71 -12.57 10.99
C GLY A 462 -42.55 -11.17 11.55
N ASN A 463 -42.54 -11.02 12.87
CA ASN A 463 -42.36 -9.73 13.54
C ASN A 463 -40.89 -9.39 13.88
N ARG A 464 -39.96 -10.28 13.57
CA ARG A 464 -38.53 -10.04 13.84
C ARG A 464 -37.95 -8.91 12.98
N GLU A 465 -37.19 -8.06 13.62
CA GLU A 465 -36.49 -6.97 12.94
C GLU A 465 -35.17 -7.43 12.32
N SER A 466 -34.53 -8.46 12.89
CA SER A 466 -33.26 -9.01 12.42
C SER A 466 -33.13 -10.49 12.76
N PHE A 467 -32.43 -11.23 11.88
CA PHE A 467 -32.04 -12.62 12.06
C PHE A 467 -30.52 -12.78 12.35
N GLY A 468 -29.80 -11.68 12.48
CA GLY A 468 -28.34 -11.67 12.63
C GLY A 468 -27.79 -12.42 13.85
N SER A 469 -28.61 -12.67 14.89
CA SER A 469 -28.22 -13.46 16.05
C SER A 469 -28.20 -14.97 15.80
N PHE A 470 -28.72 -15.45 14.65
CA PHE A 470 -28.76 -16.85 14.28
C PHE A 470 -27.73 -17.17 13.21
N ALA A 471 -27.04 -18.27 13.35
CA ALA A 471 -26.13 -18.80 12.36
C ALA A 471 -26.85 -19.47 11.19
N ALA A 472 -28.02 -20.09 11.48
CA ALA A 472 -28.89 -20.68 10.47
C ALA A 472 -30.38 -20.45 10.80
N VAL A 473 -31.18 -20.29 9.73
CA VAL A 473 -32.64 -20.19 9.81
C VAL A 473 -33.24 -21.32 8.95
N ILE A 474 -34.15 -22.12 9.52
CA ILE A 474 -34.82 -23.21 8.82
C ILE A 474 -36.31 -22.90 8.76
N LEU A 475 -36.86 -22.76 7.57
CA LEU A 475 -38.28 -22.53 7.30
C LEU A 475 -38.96 -23.88 6.99
N MET A 476 -39.89 -24.32 7.83
CA MET A 476 -40.54 -25.60 7.70
C MET A 476 -42.04 -25.44 7.47
N ASN A 477 -42.53 -25.92 6.34
CA ASN A 477 -43.95 -25.89 5.98
C ASN A 477 -44.58 -24.49 6.13
N VAL A 478 -43.79 -23.42 5.94
CA VAL A 478 -44.22 -22.02 6.02
C VAL A 478 -45.10 -21.68 4.83
N ARG A 479 -46.35 -21.24 5.13
CA ARG A 479 -47.32 -20.88 4.07
C ARG A 479 -46.83 -19.69 3.28
N THR A 480 -46.58 -18.55 3.91
CA THR A 480 -46.03 -17.33 3.35
C THR A 480 -45.45 -16.48 4.48
N LEU A 481 -44.61 -15.52 4.14
CA LEU A 481 -44.06 -14.54 5.07
C LEU A 481 -44.47 -13.13 4.67
N PRO A 482 -44.58 -12.17 5.59
CA PRO A 482 -44.70 -10.75 5.22
C PRO A 482 -43.57 -10.32 4.31
N GLU A 483 -43.84 -9.41 3.37
CA GLU A 483 -42.86 -8.89 2.41
C GLU A 483 -41.60 -8.33 3.11
N ARG A 484 -41.79 -7.61 4.23
CA ARG A 484 -40.69 -7.15 5.08
C ARG A 484 -39.81 -8.31 5.57
N THR A 485 -40.41 -9.43 5.99
CA THR A 485 -39.67 -10.59 6.49
C THR A 485 -38.91 -11.29 5.38
N PHE A 486 -39.49 -11.42 4.18
CA PHE A 486 -38.77 -11.91 3.00
C PHE A 486 -37.54 -11.06 2.68
N SER A 487 -37.69 -9.73 2.71
CA SER A 487 -36.58 -8.80 2.48
C SER A 487 -35.51 -8.91 3.58
N THR A 488 -35.93 -8.99 4.86
CA THR A 488 -35.00 -9.12 6.00
C THR A 488 -34.23 -10.45 5.97
N LEU A 489 -34.89 -11.56 5.60
CA LEU A 489 -34.22 -12.86 5.44
C LEU A 489 -33.27 -12.87 4.24
N ALA A 490 -33.67 -12.30 3.10
CA ALA A 490 -32.79 -12.22 1.96
C ALA A 490 -31.53 -11.38 2.27
N HIS A 491 -31.70 -10.27 2.99
CA HIS A 491 -30.59 -9.48 3.49
C HIS A 491 -29.71 -10.28 4.47
N TYR A 492 -30.33 -10.99 5.43
CA TYR A 492 -29.60 -11.85 6.37
C TYR A 492 -28.72 -12.88 5.63
N VAL A 493 -29.28 -13.54 4.60
CA VAL A 493 -28.50 -14.51 3.80
C VAL A 493 -27.40 -13.82 3.00
N SER A 494 -27.71 -12.70 2.35
CA SER A 494 -26.70 -11.94 1.59
C SER A 494 -25.52 -11.50 2.45
N CYS A 495 -25.76 -11.29 3.74
CA CYS A 495 -24.77 -10.98 4.77
C CYS A 495 -24.01 -12.19 5.34
N GLY A 496 -24.25 -13.40 4.86
CA GLY A 496 -23.53 -14.61 5.30
C GLY A 496 -24.34 -15.61 6.11
N GLY A 497 -25.60 -15.32 6.41
CA GLY A 497 -26.48 -16.27 7.11
C GLY A 497 -26.84 -17.49 6.27
N GLY A 498 -27.14 -18.61 6.93
CA GLY A 498 -27.62 -19.82 6.27
C GLY A 498 -29.13 -19.92 6.30
N LEU A 499 -29.75 -20.24 5.18
CA LEU A 499 -31.19 -20.45 5.07
C LEU A 499 -31.50 -21.80 4.49
N PHE A 500 -32.38 -22.55 5.17
CA PHE A 500 -32.90 -23.79 4.64
C PHE A 500 -34.42 -23.72 4.51
N VAL A 501 -34.92 -23.86 3.31
CA VAL A 501 -36.37 -23.86 3.01
C VAL A 501 -36.84 -25.29 2.76
N MET A 502 -37.76 -25.75 3.58
CA MET A 502 -38.44 -27.05 3.43
C MET A 502 -39.93 -26.79 3.19
N PRO A 503 -40.35 -26.73 1.93
CA PRO A 503 -41.74 -26.49 1.60
C PRO A 503 -42.63 -27.68 2.03
N GLY A 504 -43.86 -27.38 2.37
CA GLY A 504 -44.89 -28.34 2.63
C GLY A 504 -46.14 -28.10 1.79
N LEU A 505 -47.17 -28.90 1.95
CA LEU A 505 -48.40 -28.79 1.15
C LEU A 505 -49.13 -27.47 1.30
N SER A 506 -48.94 -26.76 2.41
CA SER A 506 -49.55 -25.47 2.69
C SER A 506 -48.76 -24.28 2.09
N THR A 507 -47.55 -24.50 1.60
CA THR A 507 -46.66 -23.43 1.11
C THR A 507 -47.21 -22.76 -0.10
N ASP A 508 -47.33 -21.43 -0.09
CA ASP A 508 -47.69 -20.60 -1.25
C ASP A 508 -46.51 -20.47 -2.22
N MET A 509 -46.49 -21.30 -3.21
CA MET A 509 -45.44 -21.38 -4.22
C MET A 509 -45.28 -20.05 -4.99
N LYS A 510 -46.35 -19.27 -5.15
CA LYS A 510 -46.25 -17.96 -5.88
C LYS A 510 -45.44 -16.95 -5.06
N ALA A 511 -45.73 -16.88 -3.74
CA ALA A 511 -45.00 -15.98 -2.84
C ALA A 511 -43.52 -16.32 -2.80
N PHE A 512 -43.15 -17.59 -2.65
CA PHE A 512 -41.77 -18.03 -2.62
C PHE A 512 -41.05 -17.88 -3.99
N ASN A 513 -41.76 -18.14 -5.10
CA ASN A 513 -41.18 -17.97 -6.44
C ASN A 513 -40.97 -16.50 -6.85
N SER A 514 -41.71 -15.57 -6.23
CA SER A 514 -41.50 -14.14 -6.42
C SER A 514 -40.40 -13.54 -5.52
N TRP A 515 -39.82 -14.35 -4.63
CA TRP A 515 -38.82 -13.90 -3.69
C TRP A 515 -37.49 -13.58 -4.38
N THR A 516 -37.25 -12.30 -4.58
CA THR A 516 -36.04 -11.78 -5.22
C THR A 516 -35.45 -10.67 -4.36
N GLN A 517 -34.14 -10.50 -4.45
CA GLN A 517 -33.44 -9.34 -3.93
C GLN A 517 -32.48 -8.79 -4.99
N ASP A 518 -32.54 -7.48 -5.24
CA ASP A 518 -31.74 -6.82 -6.29
C ASP A 518 -31.89 -7.49 -7.67
N GLY A 519 -33.08 -8.07 -7.95
CA GLY A 519 -33.41 -8.77 -9.19
C GLY A 519 -32.89 -10.20 -9.28
N ALA A 520 -32.18 -10.70 -8.26
CA ALA A 520 -31.72 -12.09 -8.21
C ALA A 520 -32.68 -12.97 -7.37
N PRO A 521 -33.00 -14.21 -7.80
CA PRO A 521 -33.83 -15.14 -7.03
C PRO A 521 -33.09 -15.62 -5.78
N VAL A 522 -33.76 -15.58 -4.63
CA VAL A 522 -33.20 -16.02 -3.35
C VAL A 522 -33.18 -17.56 -3.27
N LEU A 523 -34.17 -18.24 -3.83
CA LEU A 523 -34.21 -19.69 -3.88
C LEU A 523 -33.38 -20.27 -5.02
N PRO A 524 -32.72 -21.46 -4.81
CA PRO A 524 -31.94 -22.11 -5.88
C PRO A 524 -32.77 -22.61 -7.05
N ALA A 525 -34.09 -22.81 -6.88
CA ALA A 525 -34.99 -23.12 -7.95
C ALA A 525 -36.41 -22.65 -7.64
N THR A 526 -37.27 -22.53 -8.66
CA THR A 526 -38.68 -22.24 -8.47
C THR A 526 -39.41 -23.51 -8.00
N LEU A 527 -40.36 -23.36 -7.05
CA LEU A 527 -41.25 -24.41 -6.60
C LEU A 527 -42.32 -24.71 -7.66
N GLY A 528 -42.48 -25.95 -8.03
CA GLY A 528 -43.45 -26.44 -8.98
C GLY A 528 -44.56 -27.22 -8.31
N LYS A 529 -45.15 -28.19 -9.05
CA LYS A 529 -46.26 -29.02 -8.54
C LYS A 529 -45.79 -30.10 -7.59
N TRP A 530 -46.67 -30.47 -6.65
CA TRP A 530 -46.46 -31.63 -5.82
C TRP A 530 -46.79 -32.89 -6.64
N ARG A 531 -45.93 -33.90 -6.55
CA ARG A 531 -46.14 -35.21 -7.15
C ARG A 531 -46.01 -36.34 -6.14
N GLU A 532 -46.72 -37.40 -6.32
CA GLU A 532 -46.45 -38.65 -5.59
C GLU A 532 -45.09 -39.22 -6.00
N ASN A 533 -44.37 -39.74 -5.04
CA ASN A 533 -43.04 -40.28 -5.28
C ASN A 533 -42.89 -41.65 -4.63
N LYS A 534 -42.21 -42.55 -5.32
CA LYS A 534 -41.84 -43.90 -4.84
C LYS A 534 -40.32 -44.12 -4.96
N SER A 535 -39.61 -43.18 -5.53
CA SER A 535 -38.17 -43.28 -5.70
C SER A 535 -37.45 -42.98 -4.39
N PRO A 536 -36.55 -43.88 -3.92
CA PRO A 536 -35.74 -43.61 -2.76
C PRO A 536 -34.65 -42.59 -3.07
N LEU A 537 -33.91 -42.13 -2.06
CA LEU A 537 -32.75 -41.29 -2.21
C LEU A 537 -31.58 -42.05 -2.87
N ASP A 538 -30.92 -41.40 -3.82
CA ASP A 538 -29.69 -41.91 -4.43
C ASP A 538 -28.48 -41.40 -3.63
N THR A 539 -27.94 -42.24 -2.75
CA THR A 539 -26.76 -41.91 -1.94
C THR A 539 -25.51 -41.65 -2.80
N GLY A 540 -25.40 -42.23 -3.98
CA GLY A 540 -24.30 -41.99 -4.93
C GLY A 540 -24.29 -40.55 -5.51
N SER A 541 -25.45 -39.89 -5.44
CA SER A 541 -25.59 -38.50 -5.88
C SER A 541 -25.18 -37.48 -4.82
N PHE A 542 -24.90 -37.88 -3.59
CA PHE A 542 -24.62 -36.98 -2.46
C PHE A 542 -23.35 -36.18 -2.68
N ARG A 543 -23.44 -34.86 -2.49
CA ARG A 543 -22.35 -33.89 -2.68
C ARG A 543 -22.24 -32.95 -1.48
N GLY A 544 -21.12 -32.19 -1.40
CA GLY A 544 -20.89 -31.22 -0.33
C GLY A 544 -20.95 -31.83 1.06
N CYS A 545 -21.74 -31.25 1.97
CA CYS A 545 -21.88 -31.72 3.35
C CYS A 545 -22.46 -33.13 3.48
N LEU A 546 -23.17 -33.65 2.50
CA LEU A 546 -23.74 -34.98 2.50
C LEU A 546 -22.81 -36.05 1.90
N SER A 547 -21.66 -35.70 1.31
CA SER A 547 -20.77 -36.65 0.63
C SER A 547 -20.33 -37.82 1.53
N ARG A 548 -20.18 -37.60 2.84
CA ARG A 548 -19.80 -38.66 3.79
C ARG A 548 -20.84 -39.74 3.96
N PHE A 549 -22.10 -39.48 3.56
CA PHE A 549 -23.20 -40.47 3.61
C PHE A 549 -23.38 -41.23 2.29
N ALA A 550 -22.51 -40.96 1.30
CA ALA A 550 -22.53 -41.67 0.02
C ALA A 550 -22.22 -43.14 0.17
N VAL A 551 -21.44 -43.53 1.19
CA VAL A 551 -21.05 -44.94 1.44
C VAL A 551 -21.40 -45.28 2.89
N GLY A 552 -22.09 -46.38 3.12
CA GLY A 552 -22.30 -46.98 4.45
C GLY A 552 -23.47 -46.40 5.29
N GLY A 553 -24.38 -45.60 4.70
CA GLY A 553 -25.55 -45.07 5.40
C GLY A 553 -26.88 -45.78 5.02
N ASP A 554 -27.93 -45.58 5.84
CA ASP A 554 -29.29 -46.12 5.59
C ASP A 554 -30.22 -45.11 4.88
N LEU A 555 -29.73 -43.96 4.47
CA LEU A 555 -30.51 -42.91 3.82
C LEU A 555 -31.04 -43.33 2.45
N GLY A 556 -30.34 -44.21 1.74
CA GLY A 556 -30.81 -44.79 0.48
C GLY A 556 -32.09 -45.61 0.55
N ALA A 557 -32.55 -45.96 1.76
CA ALA A 557 -33.83 -46.60 1.97
C ALA A 557 -34.98 -45.61 2.31
N ALA A 558 -34.71 -44.30 2.31
CA ALA A 558 -35.70 -43.26 2.53
C ALA A 558 -36.38 -42.91 1.18
N ALA A 559 -37.71 -43.07 1.11
CA ALA A 559 -38.50 -42.69 -0.06
C ALA A 559 -39.60 -41.73 0.39
N PRO A 560 -39.44 -40.42 0.18
CA PRO A 560 -40.49 -39.44 0.46
C PRO A 560 -41.74 -39.76 -0.35
N THR A 561 -42.93 -39.73 0.27
CA THR A 561 -44.18 -40.08 -0.40
C THR A 561 -44.64 -39.02 -1.37
N GLN A 562 -44.31 -37.77 -1.08
CA GLN A 562 -44.60 -36.61 -1.93
C GLN A 562 -43.39 -35.71 -2.07
N VAL A 563 -43.16 -35.22 -3.22
CA VAL A 563 -42.05 -34.29 -3.52
C VAL A 563 -42.52 -33.13 -4.41
N ASN A 564 -41.95 -31.99 -4.18
CA ASN A 564 -42.16 -30.83 -5.04
C ASN A 564 -41.23 -30.93 -6.26
N GLU A 565 -41.80 -30.70 -7.45
CA GLU A 565 -40.99 -30.56 -8.67
C GLU A 565 -40.34 -29.19 -8.74
N PHE A 566 -39.03 -29.17 -8.89
CA PHE A 566 -38.33 -27.91 -9.08
C PHE A 566 -38.39 -27.48 -10.53
N GLY A 567 -38.74 -26.21 -10.74
CA GLY A 567 -38.77 -25.59 -12.07
C GLY A 567 -37.41 -25.03 -12.48
N ASN A 568 -37.37 -23.74 -12.87
CA ASN A 568 -36.16 -23.09 -13.32
C ASN A 568 -35.13 -22.98 -12.19
N TRP A 569 -33.91 -23.43 -12.44
CA TRP A 569 -32.81 -23.33 -11.53
C TRP A 569 -32.07 -21.99 -11.68
N SER A 570 -31.56 -21.46 -10.60
CA SER A 570 -30.61 -20.36 -10.68
C SER A 570 -29.28 -20.81 -11.28
N SER A 571 -28.50 -19.90 -11.85
CA SER A 571 -27.25 -20.22 -12.56
C SER A 571 -26.18 -20.86 -11.69
N ASN A 572 -26.23 -20.66 -10.38
CA ASN A 572 -25.28 -21.16 -9.39
C ASN A 572 -25.88 -22.26 -8.48
N ALA A 573 -27.07 -22.77 -8.82
CA ALA A 573 -27.69 -23.86 -8.07
C ALA A 573 -26.99 -25.20 -8.31
N VAL A 574 -26.76 -25.96 -7.25
CA VAL A 574 -26.11 -27.26 -7.26
C VAL A 574 -26.99 -28.28 -6.55
N ALA A 575 -27.15 -29.47 -7.17
CA ALA A 575 -27.84 -30.58 -6.51
C ALA A 575 -26.93 -31.23 -5.44
N VAL A 576 -27.34 -31.12 -4.18
CA VAL A 576 -26.67 -31.76 -3.02
C VAL A 576 -27.09 -33.20 -2.86
N ALA A 577 -28.37 -33.50 -3.14
CA ALA A 577 -28.93 -34.86 -3.12
C ALA A 577 -29.97 -35.00 -4.23
N LYS A 578 -30.06 -36.21 -4.81
CA LYS A 578 -31.06 -36.59 -5.81
C LYS A 578 -31.83 -37.84 -5.36
N LEU A 579 -32.97 -38.03 -6.00
CA LEU A 579 -33.72 -39.28 -5.93
C LEU A 579 -33.18 -40.28 -6.96
N ALA A 580 -33.51 -41.58 -6.80
CA ALA A 580 -33.06 -42.61 -7.70
C ALA A 580 -33.62 -42.48 -9.13
N ASP A 581 -34.70 -41.72 -9.33
CA ASP A 581 -35.20 -41.33 -10.65
C ASP A 581 -34.42 -40.16 -11.28
N GLY A 582 -33.38 -39.66 -10.65
CA GLY A 582 -32.52 -38.54 -11.09
C GLY A 582 -33.06 -37.15 -10.75
N SER A 583 -34.27 -37.03 -10.21
CA SER A 583 -34.83 -35.74 -9.83
C SER A 583 -34.09 -35.15 -8.58
N PRO A 584 -33.89 -33.83 -8.49
CA PRO A 584 -33.22 -33.25 -7.36
C PRO A 584 -34.08 -33.32 -6.08
N PHE A 585 -33.43 -33.64 -4.94
CA PHE A 585 -34.09 -33.69 -3.65
C PHE A 585 -33.67 -32.54 -2.73
N ILE A 586 -32.37 -32.20 -2.73
CA ILE A 586 -31.87 -31.00 -2.04
C ILE A 586 -31.00 -30.24 -3.02
N LEU A 587 -31.34 -28.97 -3.19
CA LEU A 587 -30.55 -28.02 -3.93
C LEU A 587 -29.88 -27.03 -2.97
N SER A 588 -28.72 -26.52 -3.35
CA SER A 588 -28.05 -25.41 -2.67
C SER A 588 -27.61 -24.36 -3.65
N GLN A 589 -27.56 -23.12 -3.22
CA GLN A 589 -26.88 -22.05 -3.92
C GLN A 589 -26.18 -21.11 -2.93
N THR A 590 -25.15 -20.41 -3.39
CA THR A 590 -24.63 -19.25 -2.69
C THR A 590 -25.46 -18.03 -3.05
N PHE A 591 -25.87 -17.24 -2.06
CA PHE A 591 -26.60 -16.01 -2.23
C PHE A 591 -25.92 -14.89 -1.43
N GLY A 592 -25.31 -13.95 -2.14
CA GLY A 592 -24.39 -13.04 -1.50
C GLY A 592 -23.21 -13.83 -0.89
N ARG A 593 -23.11 -13.80 0.41
CA ARG A 593 -22.08 -14.55 1.18
C ARG A 593 -22.62 -15.75 1.92
N GLY A 594 -23.94 -15.82 2.06
CA GLY A 594 -24.60 -16.94 2.70
C GLY A 594 -24.94 -18.05 1.72
N SER A 595 -25.59 -19.05 2.26
CA SER A 595 -26.04 -20.22 1.52
C SER A 595 -27.53 -20.44 1.70
N VAL A 596 -28.21 -20.77 0.61
CA VAL A 596 -29.62 -21.18 0.62
C VAL A 596 -29.72 -22.63 0.21
N TYR A 597 -30.36 -23.42 1.03
CA TYR A 597 -30.71 -24.82 0.75
C TYR A 597 -32.23 -24.88 0.53
N LEU A 598 -32.64 -25.71 -0.42
CA LEU A 598 -34.04 -25.96 -0.74
C LEU A 598 -34.27 -27.44 -0.84
N SER A 599 -35.21 -27.99 -0.05
CA SER A 599 -35.61 -29.37 -0.12
C SER A 599 -36.86 -29.56 -0.98
N ALA A 600 -36.97 -30.70 -1.67
CA ALA A 600 -38.18 -31.08 -2.39
C ALA A 600 -39.33 -31.57 -1.52
N ALA A 601 -39.06 -31.87 -0.25
CA ALA A 601 -40.06 -32.30 0.72
C ALA A 601 -39.73 -31.77 2.13
N ASN A 602 -40.77 -31.73 2.98
CA ASN A 602 -40.57 -31.46 4.39
C ASN A 602 -39.99 -32.70 5.08
N PHE A 603 -39.24 -32.52 6.18
CA PHE A 603 -38.65 -33.64 6.93
C PHE A 603 -39.58 -34.10 8.07
N ASP A 604 -40.66 -34.69 7.70
CA ASP A 604 -41.67 -35.31 8.57
C ASP A 604 -41.68 -36.82 8.41
N VAL A 605 -42.65 -37.47 9.02
CA VAL A 605 -42.83 -38.97 8.94
C VAL A 605 -43.01 -39.43 7.50
N GLN A 606 -43.67 -38.63 6.63
CA GLN A 606 -43.91 -38.94 5.23
C GLN A 606 -42.66 -38.89 4.36
N SER A 607 -41.63 -38.21 4.86
CA SER A 607 -40.33 -38.15 4.16
C SER A 607 -39.58 -39.47 4.20
N GLY A 608 -39.92 -40.36 5.13
CA GLY A 608 -39.20 -41.60 5.36
C GLY A 608 -37.77 -41.40 5.90
N LEU A 609 -37.29 -40.15 6.04
CA LEU A 609 -35.95 -39.79 6.53
C LEU A 609 -35.83 -39.91 8.04
N VAL A 610 -36.86 -39.45 8.76
CA VAL A 610 -36.86 -39.34 10.23
C VAL A 610 -36.70 -40.68 10.94
N ALA A 611 -37.07 -41.77 10.25
CA ALA A 611 -36.92 -43.13 10.75
C ALA A 611 -35.52 -43.76 10.51
N LYS A 612 -34.61 -43.04 9.83
CA LYS A 612 -33.28 -43.54 9.50
C LYS A 612 -32.28 -43.19 10.59
N ARG A 613 -31.35 -44.10 10.88
CA ARG A 613 -30.27 -43.85 11.87
C ARG A 613 -29.37 -42.70 11.46
N SER A 614 -29.14 -42.54 10.17
CA SER A 614 -28.31 -41.46 9.59
C SER A 614 -29.00 -40.11 9.55
N PHE A 615 -30.28 -39.96 9.94
CA PHE A 615 -31.03 -38.73 9.94
C PHE A 615 -30.42 -37.67 10.88
N VAL A 616 -30.13 -38.05 12.11
CA VAL A 616 -29.53 -37.17 13.12
C VAL A 616 -28.16 -36.63 12.65
N PRO A 617 -27.19 -37.50 12.28
CA PRO A 617 -25.94 -37.02 11.73
C PRO A 617 -26.11 -36.15 10.46
N MET A 618 -27.04 -36.49 9.59
CA MET A 618 -27.34 -35.72 8.39
C MET A 618 -27.81 -34.30 8.73
N MET A 619 -28.72 -34.16 9.69
CA MET A 619 -29.20 -32.84 10.12
C MET A 619 -28.10 -31.98 10.73
N HIS A 620 -27.20 -32.60 11.52
CA HIS A 620 -26.05 -31.89 12.07
C HIS A 620 -25.09 -31.39 10.95
N GLU A 621 -24.82 -32.21 9.94
CA GLU A 621 -23.97 -31.79 8.82
C GLU A 621 -24.63 -30.69 7.97
N LEU A 622 -25.95 -30.78 7.71
CA LEU A 622 -26.70 -29.72 7.04
C LEU A 622 -26.71 -28.43 7.85
N ALA A 623 -26.97 -28.50 9.17
CA ALA A 623 -26.99 -27.34 10.04
C ALA A 623 -25.58 -26.69 10.14
N ASN A 624 -24.52 -27.51 10.25
CA ASN A 624 -23.15 -27.00 10.24
C ASN A 624 -22.78 -26.35 8.89
N ALA A 625 -23.24 -26.93 7.78
CA ALA A 625 -22.98 -26.32 6.45
C ALA A 625 -23.72 -25.01 6.24
N LEU A 626 -24.92 -24.86 6.82
CA LEU A 626 -25.71 -23.64 6.83
C LEU A 626 -25.10 -22.60 7.77
N ALA A 627 -24.74 -23.04 8.96
CA ALA A 627 -24.22 -22.19 10.02
C ALA A 627 -22.72 -21.86 9.86
N ARG A 628 -22.19 -21.97 8.65
CA ARG A 628 -20.80 -21.54 8.42
C ARG A 628 -20.62 -20.16 9.04
N PRO A 629 -19.78 -20.03 10.08
CA PRO A 629 -19.49 -18.73 10.61
C PRO A 629 -18.95 -17.92 9.46
N VAL A 630 -19.41 -16.70 9.37
CA VAL A 630 -18.82 -15.72 8.47
C VAL A 630 -17.32 -15.84 8.63
N ALA A 631 -16.63 -16.20 7.54
CA ALA A 631 -15.21 -16.47 7.60
C ALA A 631 -14.46 -15.19 8.01
N VAL A 632 -14.28 -15.03 9.31
CA VAL A 632 -13.33 -14.07 9.83
C VAL A 632 -11.96 -14.67 9.54
N SER A 633 -11.20 -14.04 8.66
CA SER A 633 -9.84 -14.48 8.38
C SER A 633 -8.93 -13.96 9.50
N LEU A 634 -8.75 -14.77 10.55
CA LEU A 634 -7.86 -14.43 11.66
C LEU A 634 -6.38 -14.70 11.33
N ASN A 635 -6.09 -15.24 10.16
CA ASN A 635 -4.73 -15.56 9.72
C ASN A 635 -4.51 -14.91 8.36
N THR A 636 -3.45 -14.14 8.25
CA THR A 636 -3.11 -13.40 7.02
C THR A 636 -1.63 -13.59 6.69
N PRO A 637 -1.28 -13.71 5.41
CA PRO A 637 0.12 -13.67 5.01
C PRO A 637 0.69 -12.25 5.24
N PRO A 638 2.00 -12.11 5.36
CA PRO A 638 2.65 -10.80 5.42
C PRO A 638 2.42 -10.08 4.09
N SER A 639 1.86 -8.87 4.15
CA SER A 639 1.52 -8.07 2.97
C SER A 639 1.76 -6.58 3.22
N GLU A 640 1.50 -5.73 2.21
CA GLU A 640 1.62 -4.26 2.27
C GLU A 640 0.67 -3.60 3.29
N GLY A 641 0.26 -4.32 4.29
CA GLY A 641 -0.68 -3.94 5.34
C GLY A 641 -1.68 -5.06 5.59
N ILE A 642 -2.27 -5.08 6.76
CA ILE A 642 -3.30 -6.04 7.11
C ILE A 642 -4.65 -5.47 6.75
N ASN A 643 -5.44 -6.24 6.01
CA ASN A 643 -6.86 -6.01 5.81
C ASN A 643 -7.61 -7.23 6.38
N LEU A 644 -7.88 -7.21 7.68
CA LEU A 644 -8.57 -8.30 8.35
C LEU A 644 -10.09 -8.14 8.18
N LEU A 645 -10.77 -9.12 7.61
CA LEU A 645 -12.23 -9.14 7.54
C LEU A 645 -12.80 -9.41 8.94
N LEU A 646 -13.45 -8.42 9.54
CA LEU A 646 -14.06 -8.50 10.87
C LEU A 646 -15.53 -8.94 10.83
N SER A 647 -16.24 -8.56 9.79
CA SER A 647 -17.64 -8.92 9.58
C SER A 647 -17.96 -8.93 8.10
N SER A 648 -18.71 -9.94 7.67
CA SER A 648 -19.25 -9.99 6.31
C SER A 648 -20.66 -9.39 6.34
N GLY A 649 -20.89 -8.39 5.53
CA GLY A 649 -22.18 -7.71 5.41
C GLY A 649 -22.12 -6.24 5.76
N ILE A 650 -22.87 -5.45 5.03
CA ILE A 650 -23.08 -4.04 5.34
C ILE A 650 -24.11 -4.00 6.45
N ALA A 651 -23.71 -3.60 7.66
CA ALA A 651 -24.69 -3.21 8.68
C ALA A 651 -25.36 -1.93 8.16
N THR A 652 -26.49 -2.07 7.50
CA THR A 652 -27.37 -0.93 7.19
C THR A 652 -28.04 -0.50 8.47
N GLY A 653 -27.35 0.30 9.29
CA GLY A 653 -27.98 1.04 10.36
C GLY A 653 -28.98 2.02 9.75
N SER A 654 -30.27 1.75 9.90
CA SER A 654 -31.38 2.64 9.50
C SER A 654 -31.56 3.82 10.45
N GLY A 655 -30.57 4.20 11.23
CA GLY A 655 -30.56 5.41 12.05
C GLY A 655 -30.20 6.62 11.16
N ALA A 656 -31.02 7.66 11.15
CA ALA A 656 -30.62 8.94 10.60
C ALA A 656 -29.40 9.44 11.38
N GLY A 657 -28.25 9.53 10.75
CA GLY A 657 -27.03 10.04 11.39
C GLY A 657 -27.23 11.50 11.82
N GLU A 658 -26.52 11.92 12.86
CA GLU A 658 -26.52 13.33 13.28
C GLU A 658 -25.90 14.20 12.16
N PRO A 659 -26.38 15.44 12.00
CA PRO A 659 -25.77 16.36 11.04
C PRO A 659 -24.31 16.63 11.41
N GLY A 660 -23.40 16.47 10.44
CA GLY A 660 -21.96 16.70 10.64
C GLY A 660 -21.11 15.53 10.17
N VAL A 661 -19.82 15.60 10.44
CA VAL A 661 -18.83 14.56 10.14
C VAL A 661 -18.07 14.18 11.41
N ILE A 662 -17.65 12.95 11.53
CA ILE A 662 -16.82 12.50 12.65
C ILE A 662 -15.37 12.90 12.35
N GLY A 663 -14.81 13.80 13.16
CA GLY A 663 -13.40 14.20 13.10
C GLY A 663 -12.56 13.39 14.09
N TYR A 664 -11.50 12.74 13.60
CA TYR A 664 -10.47 12.06 14.39
C TYR A 664 -9.21 12.93 14.40
N TYR A 665 -8.87 13.48 15.55
CA TYR A 665 -7.76 14.39 15.74
C TYR A 665 -6.57 13.66 16.34
N TYR A 666 -5.50 13.53 15.58
CA TYR A 666 -4.27 12.83 15.95
C TYR A 666 -3.21 13.83 16.43
N PRO A 667 -2.60 13.62 17.61
CA PRO A 667 -1.65 14.57 18.20
C PRO A 667 -0.27 14.58 17.52
N LYS A 668 -0.12 13.84 16.41
CA LYS A 668 1.10 13.74 15.60
C LYS A 668 0.78 13.82 14.11
N PRO A 669 1.74 14.20 13.25
CA PRO A 669 1.61 14.10 11.81
C PRO A 669 1.44 12.64 11.37
N HIS A 670 1.02 12.45 10.11
CA HIS A 670 0.82 11.12 9.49
C HIS A 670 -0.18 10.23 10.23
N PHE A 671 -1.13 10.84 10.94
CA PHE A 671 -2.21 10.15 11.69
C PHE A 671 -1.69 9.19 12.76
N GLU A 672 -0.58 9.55 13.41
CA GLU A 672 0.02 8.79 14.49
C GLU A 672 -0.51 9.20 15.88
N GLY A 673 -0.50 8.22 16.81
CA GLY A 673 -0.96 8.41 18.19
C GLY A 673 -2.46 8.14 18.38
N LYS A 674 -2.92 8.20 19.63
CA LYS A 674 -4.34 7.99 19.98
C LYS A 674 -5.18 9.19 19.54
N PRO A 675 -6.12 9.02 18.61
CA PRO A 675 -6.98 10.14 18.18
C PRO A 675 -8.02 10.49 19.24
N ILE A 676 -8.39 11.77 19.24
CA ILE A 676 -9.59 12.27 19.94
C ILE A 676 -10.67 12.43 18.89
N SER A 677 -11.82 11.77 19.08
CA SER A 677 -12.95 11.88 18.16
C SER A 677 -13.97 12.90 18.64
N ARG A 678 -14.54 13.67 17.70
CA ARG A 678 -15.70 14.54 17.95
C ARG A 678 -16.55 14.66 16.69
N VAL A 679 -17.80 15.05 16.85
CA VAL A 679 -18.66 15.38 15.69
C VAL A 679 -18.42 16.85 15.33
N ASP A 680 -17.94 17.06 14.12
CA ASP A 680 -17.74 18.39 13.55
C ASP A 680 -18.94 18.75 12.67
N PRO A 681 -19.61 19.87 12.87
CA PRO A 681 -20.79 20.24 12.08
C PRO A 681 -20.48 20.36 10.57
N ARG A 682 -19.27 20.74 10.23
CA ARG A 682 -18.77 20.90 8.86
C ARG A 682 -17.25 20.95 8.86
N VAL A 683 -16.63 20.73 7.72
CA VAL A 683 -15.17 20.89 7.55
C VAL A 683 -14.90 22.33 7.10
N ASN A 684 -14.81 23.23 8.09
CA ASN A 684 -14.49 24.64 7.87
C ASN A 684 -13.92 25.21 9.17
N PHE A 685 -12.60 25.16 9.30
CA PHE A 685 -11.85 25.53 10.49
C PHE A 685 -10.78 26.55 10.16
N ASN A 686 -10.56 27.47 11.06
CA ASN A 686 -9.44 28.38 11.08
C ASN A 686 -8.95 28.46 12.53
N TRP A 687 -7.98 27.62 12.86
CA TRP A 687 -7.39 27.61 14.19
C TRP A 687 -6.27 28.65 14.34
N GLY A 688 -5.73 29.16 13.22
CA GLY A 688 -4.57 30.06 13.24
C GLY A 688 -3.39 29.40 13.95
N ASN A 689 -2.80 30.06 14.92
CA ASN A 689 -1.72 29.51 15.75
C ASN A 689 -2.24 28.80 17.03
N ASP A 690 -3.55 28.62 17.14
CA ASP A 690 -4.17 27.94 18.29
C ASP A 690 -4.36 26.46 18.03
N SER A 691 -4.51 25.66 19.08
CA SER A 691 -4.79 24.23 18.94
C SER A 691 -6.27 23.95 18.58
N PRO A 692 -6.58 22.86 17.90
CA PRO A 692 -7.96 22.45 17.59
C PRO A 692 -8.86 22.27 18.82
N MET A 693 -8.28 21.98 19.99
CA MET A 693 -8.97 21.78 21.25
C MET A 693 -8.01 21.92 22.44
N LYS A 694 -8.56 22.19 23.63
CA LYS A 694 -7.78 22.38 24.86
C LYS A 694 -6.89 21.15 25.15
N GLY A 695 -5.57 21.37 25.31
CA GLY A 695 -4.60 20.32 25.60
C GLY A 695 -4.13 19.50 24.38
N PHE A 696 -4.49 19.95 23.18
CA PHE A 696 -4.03 19.35 21.93
C PHE A 696 -2.88 20.20 21.32
N PRO A 697 -1.96 19.63 20.53
CA PRO A 697 -0.91 20.39 19.86
C PRO A 697 -1.46 21.47 18.92
N SER A 698 -0.78 22.61 18.79
CA SER A 698 -1.09 23.64 17.80
C SER A 698 -0.48 23.35 16.43
N ASP A 699 0.64 22.63 16.43
CA ASP A 699 1.42 22.28 15.24
C ASP A 699 1.74 20.78 15.22
N ASN A 700 2.12 20.26 14.05
CA ASN A 700 2.49 18.85 13.87
C ASN A 700 1.38 17.89 14.29
N PHE A 701 0.15 18.15 13.85
CA PHE A 701 -0.99 17.27 14.08
C PHE A 701 -1.68 16.89 12.77
N SER A 702 -2.59 15.92 12.83
CA SER A 702 -3.38 15.53 11.67
C SER A 702 -4.83 15.24 12.03
N VAL A 703 -5.74 15.43 11.07
CA VAL A 703 -7.18 15.23 11.27
C VAL A 703 -7.76 14.41 10.12
N ARG A 704 -8.57 13.41 10.46
CA ARG A 704 -9.39 12.66 9.50
C ARG A 704 -10.87 12.94 9.75
N TRP A 705 -11.59 13.33 8.70
CA TRP A 705 -13.04 13.44 8.75
C TRP A 705 -13.69 12.30 7.98
N ARG A 706 -14.76 11.77 8.57
CA ARG A 706 -15.57 10.72 7.98
C ARG A 706 -17.04 10.96 8.20
N GLY A 707 -17.83 10.59 7.19
CA GLY A 707 -19.27 10.72 7.21
C GLY A 707 -19.85 10.49 5.84
N ALA A 708 -21.04 10.99 5.59
CA ALA A 708 -21.64 11.09 4.27
C ALA A 708 -21.79 12.55 3.88
N ILE A 709 -21.73 12.81 2.55
CA ILE A 709 -22.06 14.09 1.95
C ILE A 709 -23.23 13.92 0.99
N THR A 710 -24.21 14.80 1.08
CA THR A 710 -25.41 14.78 0.22
C THR A 710 -25.48 16.05 -0.59
N PHE A 711 -25.68 15.90 -1.89
CA PHE A 711 -25.82 17.03 -2.81
C PHE A 711 -27.31 17.41 -2.96
N PRO A 712 -27.65 18.71 -2.81
CA PRO A 712 -29.04 19.15 -2.82
C PRO A 712 -29.72 19.10 -4.20
N GLU A 713 -28.92 19.13 -5.28
CA GLU A 713 -29.40 19.12 -6.67
C GLU A 713 -28.64 18.10 -7.50
N LYS A 714 -29.30 17.41 -8.42
CA LYS A 714 -28.65 16.56 -9.40
C LYS A 714 -27.91 17.42 -10.43
N GLY A 715 -26.61 17.18 -10.63
CA GLY A 715 -25.86 17.99 -11.56
C GLY A 715 -24.37 17.74 -11.57
N THR A 716 -23.68 18.63 -12.25
CA THR A 716 -22.21 18.65 -12.30
C THR A 716 -21.70 19.64 -11.28
N TRP A 717 -20.94 19.13 -10.32
CA TRP A 717 -20.42 19.90 -9.20
C TRP A 717 -18.92 20.06 -9.34
N GLU A 718 -18.43 21.22 -8.95
CA GLU A 718 -17.01 21.55 -8.80
C GLU A 718 -16.74 21.74 -7.31
N LEU A 719 -15.80 20.98 -6.76
CA LEU A 719 -15.43 21.04 -5.36
C LEU A 719 -14.08 21.77 -5.24
N TRP A 720 -13.97 22.61 -4.22
CA TRP A 720 -12.76 23.32 -3.90
C TRP A 720 -12.48 23.26 -2.40
N TRP A 721 -11.24 23.48 -2.02
CA TRP A 721 -10.85 23.63 -0.63
C TRP A 721 -9.70 24.62 -0.49
N GLY A 722 -9.62 25.27 0.67
CA GLY A 722 -8.48 25.98 1.18
C GLY A 722 -7.92 25.21 2.36
N ALA A 723 -6.65 24.97 2.38
CA ALA A 723 -5.93 24.42 3.51
C ALA A 723 -4.60 25.16 3.63
N ASP A 724 -4.12 25.33 4.84
CA ASP A 724 -2.86 26.01 5.10
C ASP A 724 -1.71 25.08 4.66
N ASP A 725 -1.74 23.83 5.12
CA ASP A 725 -0.79 22.82 4.68
C ASP A 725 -1.44 21.79 3.73
N ARG A 726 -1.53 20.51 4.11
CA ARG A 726 -1.98 19.44 3.22
C ARG A 726 -3.42 19.03 3.49
N PHE A 727 -4.22 18.99 2.44
CA PHE A 727 -5.58 18.44 2.50
C PHE A 727 -5.88 17.58 1.26
N ALA A 728 -6.48 16.42 1.51
CA ALA A 728 -6.99 15.52 0.49
C ALA A 728 -8.41 15.06 0.86
N MET A 729 -9.26 14.80 -0.14
CA MET A 729 -10.58 14.21 0.11
C MET A 729 -10.96 13.17 -0.93
N LYS A 730 -11.80 12.24 -0.49
CA LYS A 730 -12.42 11.20 -1.34
C LYS A 730 -13.93 11.22 -1.14
N ILE A 731 -14.66 10.99 -2.23
CA ILE A 731 -16.12 10.79 -2.21
C ILE A 731 -16.41 9.46 -2.92
N ASP A 732 -17.11 8.55 -2.24
CA ASP A 732 -17.32 7.14 -2.68
C ASP A 732 -16.00 6.45 -3.10
N GLY A 733 -14.95 6.65 -2.30
CA GLY A 733 -13.62 6.07 -2.54
C GLY A 733 -12.84 6.72 -3.69
N ARG A 734 -13.48 7.59 -4.48
CA ARG A 734 -12.84 8.30 -5.58
C ARG A 734 -12.14 9.55 -5.05
N GLU A 735 -10.86 9.70 -5.35
CA GLU A 735 -10.11 10.91 -5.03
C GLU A 735 -10.65 12.10 -5.81
N ILE A 736 -10.97 13.18 -5.08
CA ILE A 736 -11.47 14.44 -5.63
C ILE A 736 -10.30 15.38 -5.84
N ARG A 737 -10.18 15.90 -7.06
CA ARG A 737 -9.18 16.93 -7.38
C ARG A 737 -9.80 18.30 -7.31
N ARG A 738 -9.04 19.25 -6.78
CA ARG A 738 -9.49 20.64 -6.58
C ARG A 738 -9.90 21.27 -7.90
N ASN A 739 -11.10 21.88 -7.91
CA ASN A 739 -11.69 22.57 -9.08
C ASN A 739 -11.98 21.66 -10.30
N GLU A 740 -11.94 20.32 -10.14
CA GLU A 740 -12.44 19.41 -11.16
C GLU A 740 -13.97 19.21 -11.04
N ARG A 741 -14.56 18.71 -12.12
CA ARG A 741 -16.01 18.56 -12.23
C ARG A 741 -16.43 17.11 -12.05
N TYR A 742 -17.39 16.88 -11.15
CA TYR A 742 -17.94 15.57 -10.83
C TYR A 742 -19.46 15.60 -10.91
N ARG A 743 -20.08 14.48 -11.28
CA ARG A 743 -21.55 14.38 -11.39
C ARG A 743 -22.10 13.63 -10.19
N PHE A 744 -23.06 14.27 -9.49
CA PHE A 744 -23.73 13.69 -8.33
C PHE A 744 -25.24 13.78 -8.47
N GLU A 745 -25.95 12.89 -7.76
CA GLU A 745 -27.42 12.84 -7.72
C GLU A 745 -27.95 13.59 -6.49
N ALA A 746 -29.13 14.18 -6.63
CA ALA A 746 -29.79 14.90 -5.54
C ALA A 746 -30.22 13.93 -4.43
N GLY A 747 -30.01 14.31 -3.17
CA GLY A 747 -30.50 13.58 -2.00
C GLY A 747 -29.85 12.22 -1.74
N LYS A 748 -28.96 11.74 -2.63
CA LYS A 748 -28.21 10.50 -2.42
C LYS A 748 -27.03 10.78 -1.47
N PRO A 749 -26.89 10.02 -0.37
CA PRO A 749 -25.70 10.11 0.47
C PRO A 749 -24.52 9.43 -0.20
N TYR A 750 -23.37 10.09 -0.24
CA TYR A 750 -22.09 9.59 -0.74
C TYR A 750 -21.12 9.52 0.42
N SER A 751 -20.30 8.48 0.51
CA SER A 751 -19.29 8.41 1.57
C SER A 751 -18.31 9.56 1.42
N PHE A 752 -18.03 10.26 2.53
CA PHE A 752 -17.10 11.38 2.61
C PHE A 752 -15.90 11.00 3.47
N TYR A 753 -14.72 11.26 2.94
CA TYR A 753 -13.45 11.09 3.62
C TYR A 753 -12.54 12.30 3.35
N GLY A 754 -12.04 12.94 4.41
CA GLY A 754 -11.11 14.06 4.32
C GLY A 754 -9.90 13.84 5.22
N GLU A 755 -8.69 14.16 4.76
CA GLU A 755 -7.44 14.13 5.51
C GLU A 755 -6.78 15.49 5.48
N PHE A 756 -6.38 15.98 6.65
CA PHE A 756 -5.64 17.22 6.84
C PHE A 756 -4.40 16.95 7.68
N GLU A 757 -3.28 17.47 7.26
CA GLU A 757 -2.04 17.43 8.03
C GLU A 757 -1.52 18.86 8.21
N GLU A 758 -1.25 19.22 9.44
CA GLU A 758 -0.63 20.48 9.86
C GLU A 758 0.82 20.22 10.21
N ASP A 759 1.73 20.90 9.51
CA ASP A 759 3.16 20.79 9.78
C ASP A 759 3.56 21.81 10.85
N TRP A 760 3.46 23.12 10.56
CA TRP A 760 3.74 24.19 11.54
C TRP A 760 3.32 25.55 11.01
N GLY A 761 2.83 26.41 11.91
CA GLY A 761 2.40 27.75 11.58
C GLY A 761 0.93 27.98 11.83
N GLY A 762 0.25 28.57 10.86
CA GLY A 762 -1.19 28.74 10.97
C GLY A 762 -1.94 27.48 10.51
N ALA A 763 -2.91 27.01 11.25
CA ALA A 763 -3.70 25.83 10.93
C ALA A 763 -5.10 26.22 10.43
N GLY A 764 -5.50 25.69 9.27
CA GLY A 764 -6.84 25.92 8.75
C GLY A 764 -7.23 25.07 7.56
N VAL A 765 -8.52 24.70 7.49
CA VAL A 765 -9.07 23.94 6.37
C VAL A 765 -10.52 24.31 6.12
N SER A 766 -10.90 24.47 4.85
CA SER A 766 -12.26 24.76 4.44
C SER A 766 -12.62 24.05 3.16
N ILE A 767 -13.85 23.51 3.05
CA ILE A 767 -14.36 22.84 1.87
C ILE A 767 -15.54 23.62 1.31
N GLY A 768 -15.58 23.76 0.01
CA GLY A 768 -16.68 24.38 -0.70
C GLY A 768 -17.05 23.67 -1.98
N TRP A 769 -18.22 24.01 -2.51
CA TRP A 769 -18.76 23.45 -3.72
C TRP A 769 -19.42 24.50 -4.63
N LYS A 770 -19.59 24.13 -5.90
CA LYS A 770 -20.27 24.95 -6.90
C LYS A 770 -20.99 24.09 -7.91
N LEU A 771 -22.31 24.31 -8.08
CA LEU A 771 -23.10 23.67 -9.14
C LEU A 771 -22.83 24.38 -10.46
N LYS A 772 -22.54 23.61 -11.51
CA LYS A 772 -22.31 24.11 -12.87
C LYS A 772 -23.50 23.75 -13.77
N GLY A 773 -24.09 24.75 -14.42
CA GLY A 773 -25.15 24.55 -15.41
C GLY A 773 -26.53 24.24 -14.85
N GLY A 774 -26.79 24.43 -13.56
CA GLY A 774 -28.12 24.30 -12.94
C GLY A 774 -28.93 25.61 -13.01
N GLU A 775 -30.26 25.51 -12.89
CA GLU A 775 -31.17 26.66 -12.80
C GLU A 775 -30.94 27.50 -11.54
N LYS A 776 -30.50 26.84 -10.46
CA LYS A 776 -30.17 27.51 -9.18
C LYS A 776 -28.65 27.72 -9.07
N ARG A 777 -28.27 28.91 -8.66
CA ARG A 777 -26.87 29.21 -8.32
C ARG A 777 -26.57 28.71 -6.92
N ILE A 778 -25.90 27.55 -6.80
CA ILE A 778 -25.42 27.01 -5.53
C ILE A 778 -23.89 27.09 -5.55
N GLU A 779 -23.35 27.96 -4.68
CA GLU A 779 -21.90 28.20 -4.55
C GLU A 779 -21.59 28.65 -3.12
N GLY A 780 -20.52 28.13 -2.53
CA GLY A 780 -20.07 28.51 -1.19
C GLY A 780 -19.51 27.34 -0.39
N SER A 781 -19.28 27.54 0.89
CA SER A 781 -18.86 26.47 1.81
C SER A 781 -19.93 25.40 1.92
N VAL A 782 -19.52 24.13 2.04
CA VAL A 782 -20.44 23.01 2.24
C VAL A 782 -21.14 23.19 3.60
N PRO A 783 -22.49 23.28 3.65
CA PRO A 783 -23.21 23.49 4.89
C PRO A 783 -23.25 22.23 5.76
N SER A 784 -23.47 22.38 7.06
CA SER A 784 -23.59 21.26 8.01
C SER A 784 -24.73 20.29 7.64
N SER A 785 -25.81 20.77 7.05
CA SER A 785 -26.94 19.95 6.59
C SER A 785 -26.61 19.04 5.41
N ALA A 786 -25.51 19.28 4.73
CA ALA A 786 -25.04 18.41 3.66
C ALA A 786 -24.22 17.22 4.18
N PHE A 787 -23.77 17.29 5.43
CA PHE A 787 -23.02 16.23 6.08
C PHE A 787 -23.89 15.42 7.04
N SER A 788 -23.59 14.14 7.14
CA SER A 788 -24.16 13.22 8.11
C SER A 788 -23.05 12.36 8.72
N THR A 789 -23.13 12.09 10.02
CA THR A 789 -22.23 11.15 10.69
C THR A 789 -22.44 9.70 10.23
N GLN A 790 -23.53 9.44 9.50
CA GLN A 790 -23.79 8.14 8.89
C GLN A 790 -22.80 7.91 7.75
N VAL A 791 -21.87 7.01 7.95
CA VAL A 791 -20.96 6.58 6.87
C VAL A 791 -21.77 5.66 5.93
N ALA A 792 -21.77 5.95 4.63
CA ALA A 792 -22.28 5.01 3.64
C ALA A 792 -21.40 3.73 3.73
N GLY A 793 -21.92 2.67 4.33
CA GLY A 793 -21.13 1.44 4.59
C GLY A 793 -21.43 0.77 5.93
N GLY A 794 -22.30 1.34 6.77
CA GLY A 794 -22.78 0.70 7.97
C GLY A 794 -22.16 1.21 9.27
N GLU A 795 -22.77 0.78 10.37
CA GLU A 795 -22.33 1.04 11.74
C GLU A 795 -20.90 0.58 11.97
N GLY A 796 -20.04 1.46 12.47
CA GLY A 796 -18.66 1.12 12.86
C GLY A 796 -17.56 1.49 11.87
N ALA A 797 -17.85 1.83 10.61
CA ALA A 797 -16.82 2.30 9.70
C ALA A 797 -16.21 3.62 10.19
N GLY A 798 -14.87 3.68 10.25
CA GLY A 798 -14.13 4.80 10.81
C GLY A 798 -13.80 4.67 12.30
N THR A 799 -14.27 3.62 12.96
CA THR A 799 -13.87 3.32 14.35
C THR A 799 -12.39 2.91 14.37
N VAL A 800 -11.67 3.46 15.33
CA VAL A 800 -10.26 3.13 15.57
C VAL A 800 -10.18 2.13 16.72
N VAL A 801 -9.47 1.04 16.51
CA VAL A 801 -9.23 0.01 17.53
C VAL A 801 -7.76 -0.05 17.88
N GLU A 802 -7.49 -0.33 19.12
CA GLU A 802 -6.14 -0.51 19.64
C GLU A 802 -5.65 -1.93 19.30
N VAL A 803 -4.47 -2.00 18.70
CA VAL A 803 -3.84 -3.25 18.27
C VAL A 803 -2.45 -3.32 18.87
N THR A 804 -2.11 -4.43 19.51
CA THR A 804 -0.77 -4.70 20.03
C THR A 804 -0.08 -5.71 19.13
N ASP A 805 1.14 -5.42 18.73
CA ASP A 805 1.95 -6.28 17.88
C ASP A 805 2.68 -7.40 18.65
N PRO A 806 3.35 -8.35 17.97
CA PRO A 806 4.10 -9.43 18.62
C PRO A 806 5.24 -8.97 19.53
N HIS A 807 5.71 -7.73 19.39
CA HIS A 807 6.75 -7.13 20.24
C HIS A 807 6.19 -6.37 21.45
N GLY A 808 4.85 -6.28 21.57
CA GLY A 808 4.17 -5.52 22.63
C GLY A 808 4.04 -4.03 22.34
N GLU A 809 4.34 -3.57 21.11
CA GLU A 809 4.09 -2.19 20.70
C GLU A 809 2.61 -2.00 20.37
N THR A 810 2.02 -0.94 20.92
CA THR A 810 0.61 -0.62 20.70
C THR A 810 0.47 0.43 19.60
N PHE A 811 -0.44 0.22 18.69
CA PHE A 811 -0.81 1.16 17.63
C PHE A 811 -2.30 1.08 17.32
N TYR A 812 -2.78 1.91 16.41
CA TYR A 812 -4.20 2.00 16.10
C TYR A 812 -4.49 1.54 14.68
N GLY A 813 -5.39 0.56 14.58
CA GLY A 813 -5.98 0.10 13.33
C GLY A 813 -7.31 0.79 13.07
N GLU A 814 -7.67 0.94 11.82
CA GLU A 814 -8.89 1.60 11.40
C GLU A 814 -9.88 0.61 10.80
N ILE A 815 -11.13 0.62 11.27
CA ILE A 815 -12.21 -0.16 10.69
C ILE A 815 -12.78 0.62 9.51
N TYR A 816 -12.78 0.03 8.32
CA TYR A 816 -13.40 0.60 7.14
C TYR A 816 -14.41 -0.37 6.52
N SER A 817 -15.39 0.18 5.81
CA SER A 817 -16.39 -0.59 5.08
C SER A 817 -16.00 -0.70 3.61
N ALA A 818 -16.18 -1.88 3.02
CA ALA A 818 -16.11 -2.13 1.60
C ALA A 818 -17.31 -2.99 1.18
N ASP A 819 -17.53 -3.22 -0.12
CA ASP A 819 -18.64 -4.05 -0.63
C ASP A 819 -18.66 -5.44 0.03
N ALA A 820 -17.50 -5.89 0.44
CA ALA A 820 -17.29 -7.18 1.07
C ALA A 820 -17.57 -7.21 2.58
N GLY A 821 -17.70 -6.12 3.33
CA GLY A 821 -17.95 -6.05 4.77
C GLY A 821 -17.10 -5.02 5.52
N LEU A 822 -16.99 -5.23 6.82
CA LEU A 822 -16.14 -4.41 7.68
C LEU A 822 -14.75 -5.04 7.77
N PHE A 823 -13.73 -4.24 7.52
CA PHE A 823 -12.34 -4.63 7.56
C PHE A 823 -11.56 -3.80 8.57
N LEU A 824 -10.65 -4.41 9.29
CA LEU A 824 -9.61 -3.72 10.00
C LEU A 824 -8.43 -3.49 9.06
N ARG A 825 -8.06 -2.23 8.85
CA ARG A 825 -6.87 -1.85 8.10
C ARG A 825 -5.75 -1.47 9.05
N ILE A 826 -4.60 -2.08 8.84
CA ILE A 826 -3.34 -1.70 9.48
C ILE A 826 -2.36 -1.38 8.36
N THR A 827 -1.94 -0.10 8.30
CA THR A 827 -1.04 0.41 7.24
C THR A 827 0.43 0.40 7.66
N ARG A 828 0.72 -0.05 8.86
CA ARG A 828 2.08 -0.14 9.41
C ARG A 828 2.78 -1.42 8.90
N SER A 829 4.10 -1.42 8.96
CA SER A 829 4.90 -2.62 8.72
C SER A 829 4.46 -3.76 9.63
N VAL A 830 4.20 -4.88 9.02
CA VAL A 830 3.64 -6.05 9.68
C VAL A 830 4.74 -7.07 9.92
N VAL A 831 4.94 -7.40 11.18
CA VAL A 831 5.89 -8.43 11.63
C VAL A 831 5.15 -9.75 11.77
N PRO A 832 5.70 -10.90 11.35
CA PRO A 832 5.07 -12.20 11.62
C PRO A 832 4.88 -12.45 13.11
N GLY A 833 3.75 -13.05 13.47
CA GLY A 833 3.41 -13.37 14.86
C GLY A 833 1.95 -13.09 15.22
N VAL A 834 1.66 -13.06 16.51
CA VAL A 834 0.31 -12.87 17.05
C VAL A 834 0.06 -11.42 17.39
N TYR A 835 -1.02 -10.89 16.87
CA TYR A 835 -1.54 -9.56 17.16
C TYR A 835 -2.77 -9.66 18.04
N THR A 836 -2.96 -8.66 18.89
CA THR A 836 -4.04 -8.60 19.86
C THR A 836 -4.85 -7.32 19.64
N ILE A 837 -6.16 -7.47 19.42
CA ILE A 837 -7.11 -6.35 19.40
C ILE A 837 -7.73 -6.30 20.79
N THR A 838 -7.45 -5.23 21.53
CA THR A 838 -8.08 -4.99 22.85
C THR A 838 -9.31 -4.10 22.69
N SER A 839 -10.33 -4.33 23.49
CA SER A 839 -11.57 -3.51 23.51
C SER A 839 -12.33 -3.52 22.17
N VAL A 840 -12.76 -4.72 21.77
CA VAL A 840 -13.60 -4.91 20.57
C VAL A 840 -14.88 -4.07 20.69
N PRO A 841 -15.20 -3.22 19.71
CA PRO A 841 -16.43 -2.43 19.71
C PRO A 841 -17.70 -3.30 19.76
N ASP A 842 -18.76 -2.81 20.41
CA ASP A 842 -19.98 -3.59 20.64
C ASP A 842 -20.64 -4.09 19.35
N PHE A 843 -20.60 -3.34 18.27
CA PHE A 843 -21.15 -3.77 16.97
C PHE A 843 -20.38 -4.94 16.32
N LEU A 844 -19.14 -5.23 16.75
CA LEU A 844 -18.34 -6.38 16.29
C LEU A 844 -18.44 -7.58 17.20
N ARG A 845 -19.02 -7.47 18.39
CA ARG A 845 -19.10 -8.60 19.35
C ARG A 845 -19.87 -9.78 18.78
N VAL A 846 -20.95 -9.55 18.04
CA VAL A 846 -21.74 -10.62 17.43
C VAL A 846 -20.99 -11.26 16.25
N PRO A 847 -20.49 -10.51 15.27
CA PRO A 847 -19.70 -11.08 14.17
C PRO A 847 -18.43 -11.82 14.61
N LEU A 848 -17.79 -11.35 15.68
CA LEU A 848 -16.56 -11.90 16.22
C LEU A 848 -16.78 -12.84 17.42
N ALA A 849 -18.02 -13.26 17.72
CA ALA A 849 -18.35 -14.05 18.92
C ALA A 849 -17.48 -15.32 19.06
N GLY A 850 -17.17 -16.02 17.96
CA GLY A 850 -16.28 -17.18 17.97
C GLY A 850 -14.78 -16.83 18.03
N ALA A 851 -14.40 -15.57 17.90
CA ALA A 851 -13.02 -15.11 17.90
C ALA A 851 -12.68 -14.23 19.12
N THR A 852 -13.70 -13.76 19.87
CA THR A 852 -13.55 -12.89 21.03
C THR A 852 -13.45 -13.72 22.30
N THR A 853 -12.42 -13.49 23.09
CA THR A 853 -12.22 -14.12 24.40
C THR A 853 -13.16 -13.50 25.46
N ASP A 854 -13.26 -14.12 26.65
CA ASP A 854 -14.13 -13.66 27.74
C ASP A 854 -13.83 -12.23 28.21
N ASP A 855 -12.59 -11.77 28.08
CA ASP A 855 -12.12 -10.42 28.39
C ASP A 855 -12.29 -9.40 27.23
N GLY A 856 -12.94 -9.79 26.13
CA GLY A 856 -13.22 -8.93 24.99
C GLY A 856 -12.03 -8.74 24.02
N THR A 857 -11.07 -9.65 24.05
CA THR A 857 -9.87 -9.62 23.21
C THR A 857 -10.05 -10.49 21.96
N VAL A 858 -9.54 -10.06 20.82
CA VAL A 858 -9.47 -10.87 19.59
C VAL A 858 -8.00 -11.04 19.18
N PHE A 859 -7.61 -12.27 18.93
CA PHE A 859 -6.29 -12.62 18.40
C PHE A 859 -6.37 -12.83 16.89
N PHE A 860 -5.37 -12.33 16.18
CA PHE A 860 -5.12 -12.72 14.80
C PHE A 860 -3.63 -12.96 14.59
N SER A 861 -3.28 -13.73 13.58
CA SER A 861 -1.90 -14.12 13.30
C SER A 861 -1.47 -13.66 11.90
N VAL A 862 -0.24 -13.21 11.82
CA VAL A 862 0.47 -13.01 10.57
C VAL A 862 1.50 -14.12 10.42
N SER A 863 1.36 -14.93 9.37
CA SER A 863 2.28 -16.03 9.10
C SER A 863 3.62 -15.54 8.58
N SER A 864 4.68 -16.32 8.75
CA SER A 864 5.94 -16.15 8.03
C SER A 864 5.74 -16.58 6.56
N ASP A 865 6.52 -16.01 5.65
CA ASP A 865 6.58 -16.50 4.27
C ASP A 865 7.61 -17.62 4.16
N VAL A 866 7.17 -18.82 3.87
CA VAL A 866 8.04 -20.01 3.71
C VAL A 866 9.04 -19.81 2.55
N GLY A 867 8.70 -18.98 1.57
CA GLY A 867 9.61 -18.61 0.50
C GLY A 867 10.91 -17.96 1.00
N GLU A 868 10.85 -17.19 2.08
CA GLU A 868 12.03 -16.57 2.73
C GLU A 868 13.00 -17.62 3.30
N SER A 869 12.50 -18.79 3.65
CA SER A 869 13.30 -19.89 4.20
C SER A 869 14.06 -20.66 3.11
N THR A 870 13.63 -20.61 1.84
CA THR A 870 14.23 -21.40 0.75
C THR A 870 15.54 -20.82 0.22
N MET A 871 15.83 -19.56 0.50
CA MET A 871 17.06 -18.84 0.12
C MET A 871 17.45 -18.94 -1.34
N GLU A 872 16.45 -18.94 -2.22
CA GLU A 872 16.64 -19.06 -3.66
C GLU A 872 17.20 -17.74 -4.23
N ALA A 873 18.42 -17.80 -4.79
CA ALA A 873 19.09 -16.62 -5.31
C ALA A 873 18.52 -16.16 -6.67
N VAL A 874 18.58 -14.86 -6.94
CA VAL A 874 18.23 -14.30 -8.26
C VAL A 874 19.25 -14.74 -9.30
N THR A 875 18.76 -15.28 -10.42
CA THR A 875 19.62 -15.76 -11.52
C THR A 875 20.11 -14.61 -12.41
N PRO A 876 21.23 -14.79 -13.13
CA PRO A 876 21.73 -13.79 -14.08
C PRO A 876 20.72 -13.41 -15.18
N ASP A 877 19.91 -14.36 -15.65
CA ASP A 877 18.88 -14.11 -16.66
C ASP A 877 17.75 -13.24 -16.12
N GLN A 878 17.35 -13.47 -14.88
CA GLN A 878 16.38 -12.64 -14.18
C GLN A 878 16.90 -11.21 -13.97
N LEU A 879 18.19 -11.05 -13.64
CA LEU A 879 18.82 -9.72 -13.55
C LEU A 879 18.90 -9.01 -14.90
N ALA A 880 19.20 -9.75 -15.97
CA ALA A 880 19.22 -9.19 -17.32
C ALA A 880 17.81 -8.71 -17.74
N TRP A 881 16.78 -9.51 -17.45
CA TRP A 881 15.39 -9.13 -17.67
C TRP A 881 15.00 -7.87 -16.87
N LEU A 882 15.35 -7.81 -15.59
CA LEU A 882 15.09 -6.68 -14.71
C LEU A 882 15.71 -5.38 -15.21
N SER A 883 16.89 -5.48 -15.82
CA SER A 883 17.62 -4.32 -16.38
C SER A 883 16.87 -3.62 -17.51
N SER A 884 15.83 -4.26 -18.09
CA SER A 884 14.95 -3.64 -19.09
C SER A 884 13.97 -2.60 -18.46
N TYR A 885 13.74 -2.69 -17.15
CA TYR A 885 12.84 -1.80 -16.41
C TYR A 885 13.62 -0.82 -15.53
N VAL A 886 14.59 -1.29 -14.78
CA VAL A 886 15.41 -0.51 -13.85
C VAL A 886 16.86 -0.96 -13.98
N MET A 887 17.78 -0.02 -14.18
CA MET A 887 19.20 -0.36 -14.27
C MET A 887 19.73 -0.80 -12.90
N VAL A 888 19.84 -2.10 -12.69
CA VAL A 888 20.38 -2.70 -11.46
C VAL A 888 21.79 -3.21 -11.74
N THR A 889 22.73 -2.83 -10.89
CA THR A 889 24.11 -3.33 -10.90
C THR A 889 24.37 -4.09 -9.60
N THR A 890 24.83 -5.32 -9.69
CA THR A 890 25.19 -6.12 -8.52
C THR A 890 26.60 -5.80 -8.05
N ALA A 891 26.78 -5.70 -6.74
CA ALA A 891 28.09 -5.53 -6.09
C ALA A 891 28.34 -6.68 -5.11
N ILE A 892 29.30 -7.53 -5.43
CA ILE A 892 29.66 -8.70 -4.60
C ILE A 892 30.57 -8.29 -3.45
N LYS A 893 31.39 -7.25 -3.65
CA LYS A 893 32.34 -6.77 -2.63
C LYS A 893 31.91 -5.42 -2.07
N GLU A 894 32.15 -5.21 -0.78
CA GLU A 894 31.94 -3.94 -0.07
C GLU A 894 32.65 -2.77 -0.79
N GLU A 895 33.90 -2.99 -1.25
CA GLU A 895 34.68 -1.99 -1.96
C GLU A 895 34.03 -1.47 -3.24
N ASP A 896 33.26 -2.30 -3.94
CA ASP A 896 32.61 -1.91 -5.19
C ASP A 896 31.47 -0.91 -4.93
N VAL A 897 30.74 -1.07 -3.82
CA VAL A 897 29.73 -0.10 -3.37
C VAL A 897 30.40 1.21 -2.95
N ILE A 898 31.49 1.16 -2.18
CA ILE A 898 32.25 2.35 -1.78
C ILE A 898 32.74 3.10 -3.00
N LYS A 899 33.30 2.41 -4.00
CA LYS A 899 33.69 3.01 -5.29
C LYS A 899 32.51 3.61 -6.04
N ALA A 900 31.38 2.93 -6.07
CA ALA A 900 30.14 3.42 -6.69
C ALA A 900 29.65 4.69 -6.00
N ILE A 901 29.59 4.72 -4.68
CA ILE A 901 29.23 5.90 -3.89
C ILE A 901 30.34 6.97 -4.02
N GLY A 902 31.62 6.58 -4.05
CA GLY A 902 32.76 7.48 -4.18
C GLY A 902 32.86 8.22 -5.53
N GLY A 903 32.17 7.73 -6.56
CA GLY A 903 32.03 8.43 -7.84
C GLY A 903 32.96 7.97 -8.96
N GLN A 904 33.58 6.82 -8.84
CA GLN A 904 34.17 6.16 -10.02
C GLN A 904 33.00 5.65 -10.88
N GLY A 905 32.73 6.33 -12.01
CA GLY A 905 31.60 6.02 -12.89
C GLY A 905 30.45 7.05 -12.89
N PHE A 906 30.46 8.05 -12.02
CA PHE A 906 29.43 9.10 -11.99
C PHE A 906 29.91 10.38 -12.68
N GLY A 907 28.98 11.15 -13.25
CA GLY A 907 29.26 12.40 -13.94
C GLY A 907 29.83 13.48 -13.01
N LYS A 908 30.35 14.53 -13.64
CA LYS A 908 30.96 15.68 -12.97
C LYS A 908 30.12 16.94 -13.13
N GLU A 909 29.98 17.71 -12.07
CA GLU A 909 29.44 19.06 -12.15
C GLU A 909 30.58 20.03 -12.51
N VAL A 910 30.36 20.83 -13.54
CA VAL A 910 31.35 21.79 -14.02
C VAL A 910 31.09 23.24 -13.58
N TRP A 911 29.97 23.49 -12.89
CA TRP A 911 29.58 24.87 -12.54
C TRP A 911 30.59 25.61 -11.65
N ARG A 912 31.29 24.89 -10.74
CA ARG A 912 32.31 25.49 -9.85
C ARG A 912 33.45 26.07 -10.66
N VAL A 913 33.91 25.35 -11.67
CA VAL A 913 34.99 25.82 -12.57
C VAL A 913 34.50 27.02 -13.35
N LEU A 914 33.28 26.99 -13.89
CA LEU A 914 32.68 28.10 -14.61
C LEU A 914 32.50 29.35 -13.75
N ALA A 915 32.01 29.17 -12.50
CA ALA A 915 31.84 30.23 -11.52
C ALA A 915 33.19 30.88 -11.14
N PHE A 916 34.23 30.06 -10.94
CA PHE A 916 35.57 30.55 -10.62
C PHE A 916 36.16 31.36 -11.78
N ILE A 917 36.03 30.88 -13.02
CA ILE A 917 36.48 31.62 -14.21
C ILE A 917 35.67 32.92 -14.38
N ALA A 918 34.35 32.90 -14.16
CA ALA A 918 33.50 34.09 -14.20
C ALA A 918 33.96 35.13 -13.15
N PHE A 919 34.28 34.69 -11.93
CA PHE A 919 34.81 35.53 -10.86
C PHE A 919 36.15 36.19 -11.26
N LEU A 920 37.07 35.42 -11.90
CA LEU A 920 38.32 35.97 -12.40
C LEU A 920 38.09 37.10 -13.43
N PHE A 921 37.13 36.97 -14.35
CA PHE A 921 36.76 38.01 -15.31
C PHE A 921 36.12 39.22 -14.63
N LEU A 922 35.29 39.04 -13.57
CA LEU A 922 34.71 40.14 -12.80
C LEU A 922 35.78 40.95 -12.05
N VAL A 923 36.82 40.28 -11.54
CA VAL A 923 37.95 40.95 -10.88
C VAL A 923 38.89 41.61 -11.88
N ALA A 924 39.10 40.97 -13.05
CA ALA A 924 39.95 41.48 -14.11
C ALA A 924 39.38 42.78 -14.75
N GLU A 925 38.06 42.91 -14.88
CA GLU A 925 37.42 44.10 -15.51
C GLU A 925 37.77 45.41 -14.78
N PRO A 926 37.54 45.60 -13.47
CA PRO A 926 37.94 46.82 -12.78
C PRO A 926 39.46 47.06 -12.75
N ALA A 927 40.25 45.95 -12.70
CA ALA A 927 41.72 46.06 -12.77
C ALA A 927 42.17 46.60 -14.14
N ILE A 928 41.63 46.01 -15.21
CA ILE A 928 41.91 46.49 -16.60
C ILE A 928 41.38 47.90 -16.79
N SER A 929 40.19 48.23 -16.30
CA SER A 929 39.62 49.60 -16.39
C SER A 929 40.50 50.62 -15.67
N ARG A 930 41.00 50.31 -14.47
CA ARG A 930 41.93 51.16 -13.72
C ARG A 930 43.27 51.31 -14.44
N TRP A 931 43.81 50.22 -14.96
CA TRP A 931 45.05 50.24 -15.72
C TRP A 931 44.94 51.13 -17.01
N ILE A 932 43.83 50.98 -17.75
CA ILE A 932 43.52 51.81 -18.93
C ILE A 932 43.43 53.31 -18.52
N ALA A 933 42.66 53.58 -17.41
CA ALA A 933 42.53 54.96 -16.94
C ALA A 933 43.87 55.60 -16.53
N ARG A 934 44.73 54.78 -15.85
CA ARG A 934 46.07 55.24 -15.42
C ARG A 934 46.98 55.51 -16.61
N ASN A 935 47.00 54.60 -17.60
CA ASN A 935 47.83 54.81 -18.82
C ASN A 935 47.34 55.95 -19.71
N ARG A 936 46.03 56.26 -19.67
CA ARG A 936 45.47 57.41 -20.36
C ARG A 936 45.94 58.72 -19.70
N ARG A 937 45.96 58.76 -18.32
CA ARG A 937 46.46 59.96 -17.58
C ARG A 937 47.96 60.20 -17.75
N THR A 938 48.80 59.18 -17.66
CA THR A 938 50.25 59.28 -17.83
C THR A 938 50.61 59.64 -19.24
N GLY A 939 49.90 59.21 -20.30
CA GLY A 939 50.10 59.59 -21.69
C GLY A 939 49.79 61.10 -21.99
N ASP A 940 48.79 61.64 -21.30
CA ASP A 940 48.38 63.01 -21.39
C ASP A 940 49.39 63.95 -20.68
N ILE A 941 50.03 63.52 -19.59
CA ILE A 941 51.07 64.30 -18.85
C ILE A 941 52.36 64.34 -19.65
N LEU A 942 52.81 63.25 -20.27
CA LEU A 942 54.03 63.21 -21.12
C LEU A 942 53.89 63.95 -22.41
N ASP A 943 52.68 64.04 -23.02
CA ASP A 943 52.43 64.82 -24.22
C ASP A 943 52.33 66.34 -23.92
N THR A 944 52.00 66.76 -22.68
CA THR A 944 52.00 68.19 -22.27
C THR A 944 53.39 68.69 -21.88
N GLU A 945 54.21 67.87 -21.23
CA GLU A 945 55.62 68.25 -20.90
C GLU A 945 56.54 68.30 -22.16
N GLY A 946 56.30 67.43 -23.18
CA GLY A 946 57.06 67.42 -24.41
C GLY A 946 56.79 68.63 -25.37
N SER A 947 55.74 69.41 -25.14
CA SER A 947 55.37 70.55 -25.93
C SER A 947 56.03 71.91 -25.54
N TRP A 948 56.63 71.93 -24.32
CA TRP A 948 57.25 73.12 -23.71
C TRP A 948 58.81 73.22 -23.92
N ILE A 949 59.38 72.15 -24.52
CA ILE A 949 60.87 72.13 -24.72
C ILE A 949 61.27 72.36 -26.16
N ARG A 950 60.39 72.91 -27.03
CA ARG A 950 60.71 73.34 -28.37
C ARG A 950 60.00 74.68 -28.77
N THR A 951 60.37 75.75 -28.06
CA THR A 951 60.35 77.10 -28.58
C THR A 951 61.69 77.78 -28.23
#